data_7e241e2e58e2838ea7dc83bbdc650a25
#
_entry.id   7e241e2e58e2838ea7dc83bbdc650a25
#
_cell.length_a   1.000
_cell.length_b   1.000
_cell.length_c   1.000
_cell.angle_alpha   90.00
_cell.angle_beta   90.00
_cell.angle_gamma   90.00
#
_symmetry.space_group_name_H-M   'P 1'
#
loop_
_entity.id
_entity.type
_entity.pdbx_description
1 polymer ?
#
loop_
_entity_poly.entity_id
_entity_poly.type
_entity_poly.pdbx_seq_one_letter_code
_entity_poly.pdbx_strand_id
1 'polypeptide(L)'
;MQYDILGKTELKVSRLGFGCMRLPMKDKTEVDREKAIPMLHRARELGINLFDTAVGYCAGDSQRTVGEAFENVRDKIVLSTKNHHYDKNDKDGWWKHLENSLERLRTDHIDIYNHHGINYNRYQESVAGDDGLYQEMLKAKEQGLIRHICFSFHGPNDQLMKLVDTGRFDTVICQYNLLDRHLEDAIAHASESGMGVLIMGPVGGGRLGYPSDKAASLVGEVKSTPDLALRFVLSNENVNVALSGMSNMQMLEENVETVSSAEQLSEKDHQQIEEAIEERKKLAGLYCTGCNYCMPCPAGVDIPANFQILNLERVFGLTDHAKKKYGNLEGKAAYCMQCGQCLEECPQDINIPQRLGEAVKTLDPRAGRLGGWSYLRSAERTEETTNLQIRYVLKNFADETRNADLQFQPQGEDRVQPQKLTVEELEPYHRKKIDLELSQPRNVSSYNLDVVVSWDGEITTEHLSEMVVCASRTEGFELKAGEIEGPVHVPAPTHPTHSTDYTPETTFDFGVCYDEQNLYIGVDVDAADEEEDVGPVMVYLDTRKPEELGRGSYEEGVTKIALHPPAETEKAGAETDLDLELDHVATDRGYAFACAIPWEELCQDDDSPSVAGFDIGLRCQVGEKKVLLNWTGRPGGDKDPSAFGKLAMV
;
A
#
# COMPACT_ATOMS: atom_id res chain seq x y z
N MET A 1 -33.17 -6.37 15.91
CA MET A 1 -32.27 -5.22 15.67
C MET A 1 -32.51 -4.15 16.71
N GLN A 2 -31.45 -3.62 17.32
CA GLN A 2 -31.52 -2.47 18.25
C GLN A 2 -31.36 -1.17 17.46
N TYR A 3 -31.98 -0.09 17.97
CA TYR A 3 -31.95 1.24 17.36
C TYR A 3 -31.55 2.29 18.38
N ASP A 4 -30.92 3.36 17.89
CA ASP A 4 -30.53 4.52 18.69
C ASP A 4 -30.86 5.82 17.95
N ILE A 5 -30.88 6.95 18.65
CA ILE A 5 -30.98 8.29 18.05
C ILE A 5 -29.56 8.79 17.81
N LEU A 6 -29.26 9.14 16.58
CA LEU A 6 -27.91 9.53 16.15
C LEU A 6 -27.60 10.97 16.61
N GLY A 7 -27.10 11.12 17.83
CA GLY A 7 -26.80 12.42 18.43
C GLY A 7 -27.98 13.41 18.31
N LYS A 8 -27.69 14.66 17.95
CA LYS A 8 -28.67 15.73 17.75
C LYS A 8 -29.41 15.70 16.39
N THR A 9 -29.18 14.67 15.56
CA THR A 9 -29.77 14.61 14.20
C THR A 9 -31.24 14.20 14.17
N GLU A 10 -31.79 13.69 15.27
CA GLU A 10 -33.12 13.08 15.37
C GLU A 10 -33.31 11.81 14.49
N LEU A 11 -32.29 11.38 13.75
CA LEU A 11 -32.33 10.17 12.95
C LEU A 11 -32.33 8.93 13.87
N LYS A 12 -33.37 8.12 13.74
CA LYS A 12 -33.41 6.80 14.37
C LYS A 12 -32.73 5.77 13.50
N VAL A 13 -31.54 5.33 13.91
CA VAL A 13 -30.68 4.42 13.16
C VAL A 13 -30.51 3.08 13.85
N SER A 14 -30.30 2.01 13.08
CA SER A 14 -29.91 0.70 13.62
C SER A 14 -28.49 0.77 14.18
N ARG A 15 -28.27 0.16 15.36
CA ARG A 15 -26.93 0.13 16.00
C ARG A 15 -25.88 -0.63 15.18
N LEU A 16 -26.32 -1.52 14.27
CA LEU A 16 -25.49 -2.06 13.19
C LEU A 16 -25.78 -1.29 11.90
N GLY A 17 -24.80 -0.62 11.35
CA GLY A 17 -24.84 0.00 10.02
C GLY A 17 -24.14 -0.89 8.98
N PHE A 18 -24.59 -0.83 7.74
CA PHE A 18 -23.96 -1.55 6.64
C PHE A 18 -22.88 -0.68 5.97
N GLY A 19 -21.60 -1.03 6.16
CA GLY A 19 -20.47 -0.41 5.47
C GLY A 19 -20.28 -0.99 4.06
N CYS A 20 -20.61 -0.22 3.02
CA CYS A 20 -20.61 -0.68 1.63
C CYS A 20 -19.20 -0.62 0.95
N MET A 21 -18.13 -0.57 1.74
CA MET A 21 -16.74 -0.61 1.22
C MET A 21 -16.31 -2.01 0.78
N ARG A 22 -16.98 -3.06 1.27
CA ARG A 22 -16.59 -4.47 1.08
C ARG A 22 -17.70 -5.31 0.47
N LEU A 23 -18.49 -4.73 -0.41
CA LEU A 23 -19.47 -5.49 -1.19
C LEU A 23 -18.78 -6.60 -1.98
N PRO A 24 -19.45 -7.75 -2.21
CA PRO A 24 -18.90 -8.81 -3.04
C PRO A 24 -18.55 -8.29 -4.43
N MET A 25 -17.34 -8.54 -4.87
CA MET A 25 -16.82 -8.09 -6.16
C MET A 25 -16.86 -9.25 -7.16
N LYS A 26 -17.20 -8.94 -8.40
CA LYS A 26 -17.10 -9.86 -9.54
C LYS A 26 -15.64 -9.97 -9.98
N ASP A 27 -14.97 -8.81 -10.01
CA ASP A 27 -13.55 -8.67 -10.31
C ASP A 27 -12.95 -7.49 -9.50
N LYS A 28 -11.79 -6.94 -9.91
CA LYS A 28 -11.16 -5.82 -9.21
C LYS A 28 -11.89 -4.47 -9.40
N THR A 29 -12.80 -4.36 -10.37
CA THR A 29 -13.40 -3.11 -10.81
C THR A 29 -14.91 -3.05 -10.65
N GLU A 30 -15.62 -4.18 -10.61
CA GLU A 30 -17.08 -4.26 -10.64
C GLU A 30 -17.63 -5.04 -9.42
N VAL A 31 -18.69 -4.52 -8.81
CA VAL A 31 -19.46 -5.22 -7.77
C VAL A 31 -20.29 -6.36 -8.38
N ASP A 32 -20.25 -7.52 -7.76
CA ASP A 32 -21.14 -8.64 -8.08
C ASP A 32 -22.59 -8.33 -7.63
N ARG A 33 -23.37 -7.72 -8.50
CA ARG A 33 -24.74 -7.28 -8.21
C ARG A 33 -25.67 -8.42 -7.89
N GLU A 34 -25.44 -9.60 -8.46
CA GLU A 34 -26.25 -10.81 -8.18
C GLU A 34 -26.13 -11.24 -6.72
N LYS A 35 -25.00 -10.95 -6.08
CA LYS A 35 -24.77 -11.20 -4.65
C LYS A 35 -25.01 -9.97 -3.78
N ALA A 36 -24.54 -8.80 -4.21
CA ALA A 36 -24.57 -7.58 -3.39
C ALA A 36 -25.98 -7.03 -3.19
N ILE A 37 -26.81 -6.94 -4.25
CA ILE A 37 -28.17 -6.39 -4.16
C ILE A 37 -29.07 -7.25 -3.24
N PRO A 38 -29.13 -8.59 -3.37
CA PRO A 38 -29.85 -9.41 -2.41
C PRO A 38 -29.37 -9.26 -0.97
N MET A 39 -28.05 -9.10 -0.74
CA MET A 39 -27.50 -8.81 0.59
C MET A 39 -27.98 -7.48 1.16
N LEU A 40 -27.98 -6.41 0.38
CA LEU A 40 -28.44 -5.09 0.79
C LEU A 40 -29.95 -5.12 1.12
N HIS A 41 -30.77 -5.80 0.30
CA HIS A 41 -32.20 -6.01 0.58
C HIS A 41 -32.39 -6.82 1.86
N ARG A 42 -31.65 -7.92 2.02
CA ARG A 42 -31.71 -8.75 3.22
C ARG A 42 -31.31 -8.00 4.48
N ALA A 43 -30.27 -7.17 4.40
CA ALA A 43 -29.86 -6.31 5.50
C ALA A 43 -31.00 -5.39 5.98
N ARG A 44 -31.69 -4.75 5.04
CA ARG A 44 -32.86 -3.92 5.34
C ARG A 44 -34.02 -4.75 5.96
N GLU A 45 -34.31 -5.93 5.42
CA GLU A 45 -35.35 -6.82 5.96
C GLU A 45 -35.05 -7.26 7.39
N LEU A 46 -33.78 -7.47 7.72
CA LEU A 46 -33.30 -7.80 9.07
C LEU A 46 -33.25 -6.59 10.02
N GLY A 47 -33.61 -5.40 9.52
CA GLY A 47 -33.75 -4.17 10.30
C GLY A 47 -32.56 -3.23 10.27
N ILE A 48 -31.54 -3.46 9.44
CA ILE A 48 -30.51 -2.45 9.19
C ILE A 48 -31.14 -1.34 8.34
N ASN A 49 -31.08 -0.10 8.81
CA ASN A 49 -31.60 1.04 8.07
C ASN A 49 -30.53 2.07 7.72
N LEU A 50 -29.30 1.95 8.20
CA LEU A 50 -28.19 2.86 7.86
C LEU A 50 -27.18 2.17 6.94
N PHE A 51 -26.94 2.79 5.77
CA PHE A 51 -26.02 2.33 4.73
C PHE A 51 -24.98 3.41 4.44
N ASP A 52 -23.70 3.08 4.66
CA ASP A 52 -22.57 4.01 4.45
C ASP A 52 -21.74 3.61 3.25
N THR A 53 -21.55 4.54 2.31
CA THR A 53 -20.76 4.37 1.10
C THR A 53 -19.79 5.55 0.88
N ALA A 54 -19.04 5.53 -0.20
CA ALA A 54 -18.21 6.65 -0.68
C ALA A 54 -17.91 6.50 -2.18
N VAL A 55 -17.47 7.61 -2.81
CA VAL A 55 -17.17 7.68 -4.25
C VAL A 55 -16.16 6.62 -4.70
N GLY A 56 -15.09 6.39 -3.92
CA GLY A 56 -14.03 5.44 -4.27
C GLY A 56 -14.25 4.00 -3.80
N TYR A 57 -15.34 3.66 -3.10
CA TYR A 57 -15.56 2.32 -2.59
C TYR A 57 -15.85 1.32 -3.72
N CYS A 58 -15.30 0.10 -3.62
CA CYS A 58 -15.43 -0.94 -4.63
C CYS A 58 -15.05 -0.44 -6.03
N ALA A 59 -13.86 0.16 -6.16
CA ALA A 59 -13.36 0.76 -7.41
C ALA A 59 -14.31 1.82 -8.03
N GLY A 60 -15.09 2.51 -7.20
CA GLY A 60 -16.05 3.54 -7.62
C GLY A 60 -17.45 3.03 -7.93
N ASP A 61 -17.72 1.73 -7.75
CA ASP A 61 -19.00 1.12 -8.13
C ASP A 61 -19.98 0.95 -6.96
N SER A 62 -19.54 1.17 -5.71
CA SER A 62 -20.38 1.01 -4.52
C SER A 62 -21.61 1.90 -4.52
N GLN A 63 -21.47 3.22 -4.85
CA GLN A 63 -22.60 4.15 -4.88
C GLN A 63 -23.67 3.73 -5.90
N ARG A 64 -23.25 3.26 -7.09
CA ARG A 64 -24.19 2.78 -8.13
C ARG A 64 -24.96 1.56 -7.65
N THR A 65 -24.28 0.60 -7.05
CA THR A 65 -24.90 -0.61 -6.50
C THR A 65 -25.90 -0.31 -5.39
N VAL A 66 -25.56 0.61 -4.47
CA VAL A 66 -26.45 1.05 -3.39
C VAL A 66 -27.67 1.79 -3.95
N GLY A 67 -27.45 2.68 -4.93
CA GLY A 67 -28.53 3.41 -5.63
C GLY A 67 -29.50 2.45 -6.30
N GLU A 68 -28.99 1.46 -7.03
CA GLU A 68 -29.81 0.44 -7.69
C GLU A 68 -30.61 -0.41 -6.68
N ALA A 69 -29.99 -0.80 -5.57
CA ALA A 69 -30.67 -1.61 -4.54
C ALA A 69 -31.82 -0.87 -3.86
N PHE A 70 -31.73 0.45 -3.70
CA PHE A 70 -32.69 1.20 -2.85
C PHE A 70 -33.52 2.25 -3.57
N GLU A 71 -33.44 2.38 -4.89
CA GLU A 71 -34.20 3.35 -5.69
C GLU A 71 -35.69 3.41 -5.34
N ASN A 72 -36.32 2.24 -5.16
CA ASN A 72 -37.78 2.13 -4.89
C ASN A 72 -38.15 2.18 -3.39
N VAL A 73 -37.18 2.28 -2.50
CA VAL A 73 -37.41 2.26 -1.04
C VAL A 73 -36.50 3.25 -0.30
N ARG A 74 -36.08 4.31 -0.98
CA ARG A 74 -35.15 5.32 -0.48
C ARG A 74 -35.58 5.95 0.85
N ASP A 75 -36.85 6.17 1.03
CA ASP A 75 -37.46 6.73 2.24
C ASP A 75 -37.37 5.81 3.48
N LYS A 76 -36.99 4.56 3.30
CA LYS A 76 -36.88 3.54 4.37
C LYS A 76 -35.48 3.32 4.87
N ILE A 77 -34.52 4.09 4.36
CA ILE A 77 -33.12 3.99 4.73
C ILE A 77 -32.52 5.35 5.10
N VAL A 78 -31.50 5.34 5.93
CA VAL A 78 -30.60 6.46 6.17
C VAL A 78 -29.35 6.23 5.34
N LEU A 79 -29.06 7.14 4.44
CA LEU A 79 -27.97 7.03 3.48
C LEU A 79 -26.81 7.96 3.84
N SER A 80 -25.63 7.39 4.02
CA SER A 80 -24.39 8.11 4.29
C SER A 80 -23.43 7.99 3.10
N THR A 81 -22.89 9.12 2.64
CA THR A 81 -21.78 9.14 1.67
C THR A 81 -20.82 10.29 1.94
N LYS A 82 -19.78 10.42 1.11
CA LYS A 82 -18.61 11.25 1.41
C LYS A 82 -18.13 12.02 0.19
N ASN A 83 -17.68 13.28 0.40
CA ASN A 83 -16.99 14.11 -0.57
C ASN A 83 -15.51 14.23 -0.19
N HIS A 84 -14.62 13.95 -1.14
CA HIS A 84 -13.16 14.04 -0.95
C HIS A 84 -12.52 15.23 -1.69
N HIS A 85 -13.33 16.12 -2.25
CA HIS A 85 -12.85 17.35 -2.88
C HIS A 85 -12.54 18.41 -1.81
N TYR A 86 -11.31 18.89 -1.78
CA TYR A 86 -10.82 19.81 -0.75
C TYR A 86 -10.23 21.11 -1.29
N ASP A 87 -10.25 21.34 -2.59
CA ASP A 87 -9.87 22.63 -3.14
C ASP A 87 -11.00 23.65 -2.94
N LYS A 88 -10.80 24.56 -1.98
CA LYS A 88 -11.78 25.62 -1.70
C LYS A 88 -11.89 26.67 -2.81
N ASN A 89 -10.91 26.71 -3.73
CA ASN A 89 -10.93 27.61 -4.88
C ASN A 89 -11.69 27.00 -6.06
N ASP A 90 -11.89 25.67 -6.08
CA ASP A 90 -12.70 24.95 -7.05
C ASP A 90 -14.04 24.48 -6.43
N LYS A 91 -14.93 25.42 -6.14
CA LYS A 91 -16.25 25.10 -5.59
C LYS A 91 -17.13 24.35 -6.58
N ASP A 92 -16.98 24.58 -7.86
CA ASP A 92 -17.72 23.87 -8.91
C ASP A 92 -17.36 22.38 -8.92
N GLY A 93 -16.08 22.05 -8.72
CA GLY A 93 -15.64 20.67 -8.51
C GLY A 93 -16.29 20.02 -7.28
N TRP A 94 -16.40 20.76 -6.17
CA TRP A 94 -17.08 20.24 -4.98
C TRP A 94 -18.57 19.93 -5.24
N TRP A 95 -19.28 20.83 -5.94
CA TRP A 95 -20.69 20.64 -6.33
C TRP A 95 -20.85 19.48 -7.30
N LYS A 96 -19.98 19.36 -8.29
CA LYS A 96 -19.97 18.23 -9.21
C LYS A 96 -19.81 16.88 -8.51
N HIS A 97 -19.00 16.81 -7.44
CA HIS A 97 -18.88 15.60 -6.62
C HIS A 97 -20.19 15.26 -5.89
N LEU A 98 -20.91 16.23 -5.38
CA LEU A 98 -22.23 16.03 -4.76
C LEU A 98 -23.27 15.56 -5.79
N GLU A 99 -23.37 16.25 -6.92
CA GLU A 99 -24.30 15.92 -8.01
C GLU A 99 -24.05 14.50 -8.54
N ASN A 100 -22.79 14.13 -8.81
CA ASN A 100 -22.41 12.78 -9.22
C ASN A 100 -22.79 11.72 -8.15
N SER A 101 -22.70 12.07 -6.87
CA SER A 101 -23.11 11.15 -5.80
C SER A 101 -24.62 10.95 -5.78
N LEU A 102 -25.40 12.02 -5.93
CA LEU A 102 -26.87 11.97 -6.02
C LEU A 102 -27.32 11.14 -7.25
N GLU A 103 -26.69 11.35 -8.40
CA GLU A 103 -26.98 10.61 -9.63
C GLU A 103 -26.68 9.10 -9.45
N ARG A 104 -25.47 8.75 -8.97
CA ARG A 104 -25.08 7.35 -8.77
C ARG A 104 -25.96 6.65 -7.74
N LEU A 105 -26.35 7.35 -6.68
CA LEU A 105 -27.21 6.85 -5.62
C LEU A 105 -28.70 6.89 -6.00
N ARG A 106 -29.06 7.41 -7.17
CA ARG A 106 -30.43 7.53 -7.70
C ARG A 106 -31.39 8.17 -6.68
N THR A 107 -30.97 9.28 -6.08
CA THR A 107 -31.70 9.96 -5.01
C THR A 107 -31.64 11.47 -5.16
N ASP A 108 -32.64 12.16 -4.65
CA ASP A 108 -32.71 13.62 -4.60
C ASP A 108 -32.04 14.22 -3.34
N HIS A 109 -31.69 13.39 -2.34
CA HIS A 109 -31.04 13.85 -1.12
C HIS A 109 -30.17 12.77 -0.46
N ILE A 110 -29.22 13.22 0.35
CA ILE A 110 -28.37 12.39 1.20
C ILE A 110 -28.61 12.75 2.67
N ASP A 111 -28.81 11.75 3.54
CA ASP A 111 -29.10 12.01 4.95
C ASP A 111 -27.85 12.46 5.71
N ILE A 112 -26.72 11.77 5.52
CA ILE A 112 -25.44 12.03 6.19
C ILE A 112 -24.36 12.29 5.13
N TYR A 113 -23.95 13.54 4.99
CA TYR A 113 -22.93 13.90 4.00
C TYR A 113 -21.62 14.30 4.67
N ASN A 114 -20.57 13.53 4.39
CA ASN A 114 -19.31 13.66 5.10
C ASN A 114 -18.21 14.36 4.29
N HIS A 115 -17.44 15.23 4.93
CA HIS A 115 -16.06 15.47 4.50
C HIS A 115 -15.25 14.19 4.70
N HIS A 116 -14.62 13.66 3.65
CA HIS A 116 -13.97 12.34 3.65
C HIS A 116 -12.54 12.39 4.18
N GLY A 117 -12.28 11.92 5.39
CA GLY A 117 -10.94 11.83 5.95
C GLY A 117 -10.31 13.19 6.32
N ILE A 118 -11.10 14.06 6.92
CA ILE A 118 -10.63 15.38 7.35
C ILE A 118 -9.80 15.26 8.63
N ASN A 119 -8.68 16.01 8.71
CA ASN A 119 -7.97 16.32 9.94
C ASN A 119 -8.12 17.83 10.28
N TYR A 120 -7.65 18.26 11.46
CA TYR A 120 -7.84 19.63 11.90
C TYR A 120 -7.12 20.66 11.00
N ASN A 121 -5.94 20.32 10.47
CA ASN A 121 -5.21 21.21 9.57
C ASN A 121 -5.98 21.42 8.26
N ARG A 122 -6.43 20.33 7.62
CA ARG A 122 -7.26 20.40 6.41
C ARG A 122 -8.59 21.12 6.65
N TYR A 123 -9.18 20.97 7.86
CA TYR A 123 -10.35 21.73 8.24
C TYR A 123 -10.06 23.23 8.20
N GLN A 124 -8.95 23.69 8.80
CA GLN A 124 -8.58 25.11 8.81
C GLN A 124 -8.27 25.64 7.41
N GLU A 125 -7.56 24.88 6.59
CA GLU A 125 -7.08 25.29 5.27
C GLU A 125 -8.20 25.36 4.23
N SER A 126 -9.12 24.39 4.24
CA SER A 126 -10.07 24.15 3.15
C SER A 126 -11.53 24.27 3.55
N VAL A 127 -11.90 23.99 4.79
CA VAL A 127 -13.30 23.85 5.21
C VAL A 127 -13.78 25.05 6.01
N ALA A 128 -12.94 25.58 6.89
CA ALA A 128 -13.27 26.70 7.77
C ALA A 128 -13.28 28.04 7.02
N GLY A 129 -13.90 29.07 7.65
CA GLY A 129 -13.96 30.43 7.13
C GLY A 129 -15.17 30.70 6.24
N ASP A 130 -15.30 31.97 5.80
CA ASP A 130 -16.42 32.43 4.99
C ASP A 130 -16.29 32.00 3.51
N ASP A 131 -15.07 31.69 3.08
CA ASP A 131 -14.74 31.16 1.76
C ASP A 131 -14.57 29.63 1.74
N GLY A 132 -14.65 28.99 2.93
CA GLY A 132 -14.40 27.55 3.10
C GLY A 132 -15.54 26.67 2.59
N LEU A 133 -15.23 25.39 2.36
CA LEU A 133 -16.17 24.40 1.82
C LEU A 133 -17.33 24.07 2.79
N TYR A 134 -17.23 24.45 4.06
CA TYR A 134 -18.37 24.40 4.99
C TYR A 134 -19.55 25.23 4.50
N GLN A 135 -19.29 26.38 3.86
CA GLN A 135 -20.35 27.23 3.30
C GLN A 135 -21.09 26.53 2.15
N GLU A 136 -20.37 25.72 1.35
CA GLU A 136 -21.01 24.95 0.27
C GLU A 136 -21.88 23.82 0.85
N MET A 137 -21.47 23.19 1.96
CA MET A 137 -22.34 22.24 2.66
C MET A 137 -23.61 22.90 3.24
N LEU A 138 -23.49 24.12 3.80
CA LEU A 138 -24.66 24.87 4.27
C LEU A 138 -25.64 25.17 3.12
N LYS A 139 -25.13 25.59 1.97
CA LYS A 139 -25.95 25.82 0.76
C LYS A 139 -26.65 24.55 0.28
N ALA A 140 -25.91 23.42 0.25
CA ALA A 140 -26.47 22.13 -0.13
C ALA A 140 -27.56 21.66 0.86
N LYS A 141 -27.38 21.94 2.17
CA LYS A 141 -28.37 21.68 3.21
C LYS A 141 -29.61 22.58 3.04
N GLU A 142 -29.43 23.88 2.75
CA GLU A 142 -30.52 24.80 2.49
C GLU A 142 -31.35 24.40 1.27
N GLN A 143 -30.70 23.88 0.22
CA GLN A 143 -31.35 23.34 -0.96
C GLN A 143 -32.02 21.98 -0.74
N GLY A 144 -31.84 21.35 0.42
CA GLY A 144 -32.38 20.03 0.76
C GLY A 144 -31.65 18.84 0.13
N LEU A 145 -30.49 19.07 -0.52
CA LEU A 145 -29.69 18.02 -1.16
C LEU A 145 -28.95 17.16 -0.12
N ILE A 146 -28.62 17.74 1.03
CA ILE A 146 -28.06 17.03 2.19
C ILE A 146 -28.83 17.42 3.45
N ARG A 147 -29.00 16.48 4.39
CA ARG A 147 -29.72 16.73 5.66
C ARG A 147 -28.78 17.10 6.81
N HIS A 148 -27.69 16.37 6.96
CA HIS A 148 -26.70 16.53 8.04
C HIS A 148 -25.29 16.72 7.50
N ILE A 149 -24.57 17.70 8.10
CA ILE A 149 -23.18 18.02 7.77
C ILE A 149 -22.25 17.26 8.70
N CYS A 150 -21.42 16.39 8.13
CA CYS A 150 -20.68 15.38 8.87
C CYS A 150 -19.23 15.28 8.38
N PHE A 151 -18.43 14.47 9.06
CA PHE A 151 -17.07 14.16 8.61
C PHE A 151 -16.64 12.75 9.01
N SER A 152 -15.66 12.19 8.27
CA SER A 152 -14.93 11.01 8.69
C SER A 152 -13.50 11.37 9.09
N PHE A 153 -12.94 10.64 10.06
CA PHE A 153 -11.70 10.99 10.73
C PHE A 153 -10.78 9.78 10.93
N HIS A 154 -9.46 10.00 10.68
CA HIS A 154 -8.40 8.99 10.82
C HIS A 154 -7.16 9.52 11.58
N GLY A 155 -7.25 10.65 12.22
CA GLY A 155 -6.12 11.31 12.88
C GLY A 155 -5.99 11.01 14.38
N PRO A 156 -5.10 11.73 15.09
CA PRO A 156 -4.89 11.60 16.53
C PRO A 156 -6.03 12.22 17.35
N ASN A 157 -6.14 11.76 18.60
CA ASN A 157 -7.21 12.09 19.54
C ASN A 157 -7.42 13.61 19.74
N ASP A 158 -6.33 14.38 19.94
CA ASP A 158 -6.39 15.82 20.14
C ASP A 158 -6.95 16.60 18.94
N GLN A 159 -6.72 16.12 17.73
CA GLN A 159 -7.27 16.74 16.52
C GLN A 159 -8.77 16.47 16.37
N LEU A 160 -9.24 15.29 16.77
CA LEU A 160 -10.68 15.00 16.79
C LEU A 160 -11.39 15.90 17.80
N MET A 161 -10.85 16.06 19.00
CA MET A 161 -11.41 16.98 20.02
C MET A 161 -11.54 18.41 19.46
N LYS A 162 -10.50 18.92 18.79
CA LYS A 162 -10.54 20.27 18.17
C LYS A 162 -11.63 20.37 17.09
N LEU A 163 -11.87 19.32 16.32
CA LEU A 163 -12.97 19.31 15.32
C LEU A 163 -14.35 19.30 15.98
N VAL A 164 -14.51 18.54 17.05
CA VAL A 164 -15.74 18.53 17.87
C VAL A 164 -16.05 19.92 18.43
N ASP A 165 -15.03 20.58 19.02
CA ASP A 165 -15.16 21.91 19.63
C ASP A 165 -15.56 23.01 18.64
N THR A 166 -15.43 22.78 17.32
CA THR A 166 -15.95 23.73 16.32
C THR A 166 -17.46 23.87 16.34
N GLY A 167 -18.18 22.86 16.87
CA GLY A 167 -19.66 22.83 16.93
C GLY A 167 -20.38 22.80 15.57
N ARG A 168 -19.65 22.58 14.48
CA ARG A 168 -20.16 22.71 13.09
C ARG A 168 -20.74 21.42 12.53
N PHE A 169 -20.42 20.27 13.11
CA PHE A 169 -20.76 18.96 12.57
C PHE A 169 -21.84 18.26 13.40
N ASP A 170 -22.70 17.52 12.70
CA ASP A 170 -23.78 16.77 13.32
C ASP A 170 -23.34 15.36 13.74
N THR A 171 -22.44 14.72 12.95
CA THR A 171 -21.93 13.38 13.25
C THR A 171 -20.45 13.23 12.88
N VAL A 172 -19.79 12.22 13.46
CA VAL A 172 -18.45 11.78 13.09
C VAL A 172 -18.43 10.29 12.78
N ILE A 173 -17.68 9.91 11.73
CA ILE A 173 -17.28 8.52 11.47
C ILE A 173 -15.81 8.40 11.84
N CYS A 174 -15.47 7.63 12.89
CA CYS A 174 -14.09 7.45 13.36
C CYS A 174 -13.79 5.98 13.68
N GLN A 175 -12.49 5.67 13.85
CA GLN A 175 -12.05 4.31 14.11
C GLN A 175 -12.09 4.03 15.62
N TYR A 176 -12.68 2.89 15.98
CA TYR A 176 -12.66 2.36 17.34
C TYR A 176 -12.94 0.85 17.33
N ASN A 177 -12.13 0.07 18.03
CA ASN A 177 -12.33 -1.37 18.20
C ASN A 177 -11.44 -1.92 19.31
N LEU A 178 -11.58 -3.20 19.61
CA LEU A 178 -10.82 -3.91 20.64
C LEU A 178 -9.27 -3.76 20.52
N LEU A 179 -8.75 -3.59 19.29
CA LEU A 179 -7.32 -3.48 19.01
C LEU A 179 -6.84 -2.01 18.93
N ASP A 180 -7.77 -1.07 18.83
CA ASP A 180 -7.47 0.34 18.57
C ASP A 180 -8.47 1.23 19.30
N ARG A 181 -8.03 1.79 20.42
CA ARG A 181 -8.83 2.58 21.36
C ARG A 181 -8.34 4.03 21.50
N HIS A 182 -7.42 4.47 20.64
CA HIS A 182 -6.75 5.75 20.79
C HIS A 182 -7.69 6.98 20.70
N LEU A 183 -8.92 6.81 20.19
CA LEU A 183 -9.93 7.86 20.09
C LEU A 183 -11.01 7.82 21.19
N GLU A 184 -10.87 6.98 22.22
CA GLU A 184 -11.92 6.73 23.20
C GLU A 184 -12.35 8.03 23.93
N ASP A 185 -11.39 8.86 24.35
CA ASP A 185 -11.68 10.14 25.01
C ASP A 185 -12.38 11.14 24.07
N ALA A 186 -11.94 11.22 22.80
CA ALA A 186 -12.57 12.09 21.80
C ALA A 186 -13.97 11.61 21.39
N ILE A 187 -14.23 10.29 21.42
CA ILE A 187 -15.55 9.71 21.22
C ILE A 187 -16.49 10.12 22.35
N ALA A 188 -16.03 10.05 23.61
CA ALA A 188 -16.81 10.51 24.77
C ALA A 188 -17.11 12.02 24.64
N HIS A 189 -16.11 12.83 24.34
CA HIS A 189 -16.26 14.27 24.12
C HIS A 189 -17.24 14.61 22.99
N ALA A 190 -17.22 13.87 21.88
CA ALA A 190 -18.14 14.04 20.77
C ALA A 190 -19.59 13.74 21.20
N SER A 191 -19.80 12.64 21.92
CA SER A 191 -21.10 12.24 22.46
C SER A 191 -21.66 13.26 23.46
N GLU A 192 -20.84 13.74 24.40
CA GLU A 192 -21.21 14.79 25.37
C GLU A 192 -21.59 16.11 24.68
N SER A 193 -20.98 16.41 23.54
CA SER A 193 -21.30 17.58 22.71
C SER A 193 -22.59 17.38 21.86
N GLY A 194 -23.27 16.23 22.00
CA GLY A 194 -24.46 15.87 21.25
C GLY A 194 -24.21 15.44 19.81
N MET A 195 -22.96 15.16 19.44
CA MET A 195 -22.60 14.68 18.12
C MET A 195 -22.91 13.18 18.00
N GLY A 196 -23.48 12.75 16.87
CA GLY A 196 -23.66 11.33 16.58
C GLY A 196 -22.33 10.65 16.25
N VAL A 197 -22.06 9.49 16.88
CA VAL A 197 -20.81 8.75 16.71
C VAL A 197 -21.05 7.44 15.98
N LEU A 198 -20.42 7.31 14.81
CA LEU A 198 -20.43 6.09 13.99
C LEU A 198 -19.01 5.52 13.96
N ILE A 199 -18.89 4.24 14.22
CA ILE A 199 -17.58 3.57 14.28
C ILE A 199 -17.30 2.83 12.98
N MET A 200 -16.26 3.23 12.27
CA MET A 200 -15.67 2.44 11.18
C MET A 200 -14.66 1.44 11.72
N GLY A 201 -14.53 0.31 11.05
CA GLY A 201 -13.61 -0.75 11.44
C GLY A 201 -13.91 -1.39 12.80
N PRO A 202 -15.19 -1.66 13.18
CA PRO A 202 -15.54 -2.26 14.47
C PRO A 202 -14.89 -3.64 14.65
N VAL A 203 -14.67 -4.37 13.54
CA VAL A 203 -13.93 -5.64 13.51
C VAL A 203 -12.46 -5.45 13.09
N GLY A 204 -11.88 -4.29 13.39
CA GLY A 204 -10.45 -3.99 13.14
C GLY A 204 -10.05 -4.05 11.66
N GLY A 205 -10.93 -3.63 10.74
CA GLY A 205 -10.67 -3.74 9.29
C GLY A 205 -10.62 -5.18 8.77
N GLY A 206 -11.28 -6.11 9.43
CA GLY A 206 -11.30 -7.55 9.16
C GLY A 206 -10.27 -8.35 9.96
N ARG A 207 -9.43 -7.71 10.77
CA ARG A 207 -8.45 -8.38 11.65
C ARG A 207 -9.15 -9.26 12.70
N LEU A 208 -10.21 -8.76 13.31
CA LEU A 208 -11.07 -9.49 14.25
C LEU A 208 -12.15 -10.34 13.55
N GLY A 209 -12.12 -10.43 12.22
CA GLY A 209 -12.95 -11.33 11.43
C GLY A 209 -12.42 -12.76 11.36
N TYR A 210 -11.15 -12.99 11.77
CA TYR A 210 -10.56 -14.32 11.82
C TYR A 210 -10.89 -15.01 13.15
N PRO A 211 -11.20 -16.32 13.14
CA PRO A 211 -11.38 -17.08 14.37
C PRO A 211 -10.14 -17.01 15.27
N SER A 212 -10.35 -16.73 16.55
CA SER A 212 -9.28 -16.73 17.56
C SER A 212 -9.83 -17.18 18.90
N ASP A 213 -9.41 -18.37 19.32
CA ASP A 213 -9.76 -18.90 20.65
C ASP A 213 -9.19 -18.00 21.76
N LYS A 214 -8.03 -17.40 21.55
CA LYS A 214 -7.42 -16.45 22.49
C LYS A 214 -8.25 -15.17 22.62
N ALA A 215 -8.74 -14.62 21.52
CA ALA A 215 -9.59 -13.43 21.58
C ALA A 215 -10.98 -13.77 22.13
N ALA A 216 -11.59 -14.88 21.71
CA ALA A 216 -12.87 -15.34 22.22
C ALA A 216 -12.85 -15.66 23.72
N SER A 217 -11.71 -16.12 24.27
CA SER A 217 -11.54 -16.43 25.69
C SER A 217 -11.30 -15.22 26.60
N LEU A 218 -11.32 -13.99 26.05
CA LEU A 218 -11.22 -12.77 26.88
C LEU A 218 -12.44 -12.56 27.77
N VAL A 219 -13.61 -13.04 27.32
CA VAL A 219 -14.89 -12.98 28.06
C VAL A 219 -15.64 -14.30 27.90
N GLY A 220 -16.36 -14.72 28.93
CA GLY A 220 -16.86 -16.09 29.08
C GLY A 220 -17.95 -16.57 28.11
N GLU A 221 -18.74 -15.70 27.47
CA GLU A 221 -19.88 -16.10 26.63
C GLU A 221 -19.94 -15.38 25.29
N VAL A 222 -18.87 -15.50 24.49
CA VAL A 222 -18.83 -14.99 23.11
C VAL A 222 -18.84 -16.15 22.11
N LYS A 223 -19.63 -16.00 21.05
CA LYS A 223 -19.76 -17.03 20.00
C LYS A 223 -18.55 -17.08 19.06
N SER A 224 -17.93 -15.92 18.84
CA SER A 224 -16.81 -15.77 17.90
C SER A 224 -16.04 -14.46 18.15
N THR A 225 -14.89 -14.30 17.51
CA THR A 225 -14.10 -13.06 17.55
C THR A 225 -14.88 -11.85 17.01
N PRO A 226 -15.61 -11.93 15.87
CA PRO A 226 -16.48 -10.83 15.42
C PRO A 226 -17.61 -10.49 16.40
N ASP A 227 -18.20 -11.48 17.06
CA ASP A 227 -19.23 -11.28 18.11
C ASP A 227 -18.66 -10.43 19.26
N LEU A 228 -17.49 -10.81 19.80
CA LEU A 228 -16.79 -10.04 20.82
C LEU A 228 -16.51 -8.61 20.36
N ALA A 229 -15.99 -8.43 19.15
CA ALA A 229 -15.60 -7.13 18.61
C ALA A 229 -16.79 -6.18 18.46
N LEU A 230 -17.92 -6.67 17.95
CA LEU A 230 -19.14 -5.87 17.81
C LEU A 230 -19.75 -5.53 19.17
N ARG A 231 -19.81 -6.49 20.09
CA ARG A 231 -20.28 -6.24 21.47
C ARG A 231 -19.39 -5.22 22.18
N PHE A 232 -18.06 -5.32 22.04
CA PHE A 232 -17.11 -4.37 22.63
C PHE A 232 -17.38 -2.94 22.16
N VAL A 233 -17.52 -2.74 20.86
CA VAL A 233 -17.79 -1.41 20.29
C VAL A 233 -19.15 -0.87 20.75
N LEU A 234 -20.19 -1.71 20.72
CA LEU A 234 -21.56 -1.29 21.01
C LEU A 234 -21.87 -1.22 22.51
N SER A 235 -21.00 -1.74 23.39
CA SER A 235 -21.11 -1.54 24.83
C SER A 235 -20.58 -0.19 25.31
N ASN A 236 -19.81 0.54 24.47
CA ASN A 236 -19.48 1.93 24.73
C ASN A 236 -20.73 2.79 24.53
N GLU A 237 -21.23 3.41 25.62
CA GLU A 237 -22.46 4.22 25.63
C GLU A 237 -22.36 5.47 24.74
N ASN A 238 -21.13 5.90 24.42
CA ASN A 238 -20.86 7.04 23.55
C ASN A 238 -20.90 6.69 22.06
N VAL A 239 -21.16 5.43 21.71
CA VAL A 239 -21.22 4.93 20.34
C VAL A 239 -22.66 4.64 19.93
N ASN A 240 -23.14 5.30 18.87
CA ASN A 240 -24.49 5.04 18.33
C ASN A 240 -24.49 3.87 17.35
N VAL A 241 -23.51 3.76 16.45
CA VAL A 241 -23.52 2.80 15.34
C VAL A 241 -22.16 2.15 15.13
N ALA A 242 -22.14 0.84 14.93
CA ALA A 242 -21.00 0.11 14.40
C ALA A 242 -21.22 -0.14 12.89
N LEU A 243 -20.38 0.48 12.03
CA LEU A 243 -20.40 0.30 10.57
C LEU A 243 -19.60 -0.96 10.21
N SER A 244 -20.27 -2.07 9.98
CA SER A 244 -19.62 -3.31 9.59
C SER A 244 -19.61 -3.51 8.07
N GLY A 245 -18.44 -3.78 7.52
CA GLY A 245 -18.26 -4.21 6.14
C GLY A 245 -18.47 -5.73 6.05
N MET A 246 -19.52 -6.15 5.36
CA MET A 246 -19.88 -7.55 5.18
C MET A 246 -19.77 -7.91 3.70
N SER A 247 -19.12 -9.02 3.37
CA SER A 247 -18.86 -9.44 1.99
C SER A 247 -19.63 -10.70 1.56
N ASN A 248 -20.43 -11.28 2.47
CA ASN A 248 -21.30 -12.41 2.19
C ASN A 248 -22.51 -12.45 3.14
N MET A 249 -23.51 -13.26 2.80
CA MET A 249 -24.77 -13.37 3.53
C MET A 249 -24.58 -13.90 4.95
N GLN A 250 -23.67 -14.84 5.14
CA GLN A 250 -23.38 -15.42 6.46
C GLN A 250 -22.89 -14.36 7.45
N MET A 251 -21.91 -13.52 7.04
CA MET A 251 -21.43 -12.41 7.86
C MET A 251 -22.54 -11.43 8.22
N LEU A 252 -23.47 -11.17 7.29
CA LEU A 252 -24.62 -10.31 7.55
C LEU A 252 -25.51 -10.89 8.65
N GLU A 253 -25.90 -12.15 8.51
CA GLU A 253 -26.83 -12.80 9.45
C GLU A 253 -26.20 -12.98 10.85
N GLU A 254 -24.92 -13.36 10.93
CA GLU A 254 -24.17 -13.46 12.18
C GLU A 254 -24.04 -12.11 12.90
N ASN A 255 -23.68 -11.04 12.18
CA ASN A 255 -23.55 -9.70 12.76
C ASN A 255 -24.92 -9.16 13.23
N VAL A 256 -25.99 -9.41 12.48
CA VAL A 256 -27.35 -9.03 12.89
C VAL A 256 -27.78 -9.81 14.12
N GLU A 257 -27.50 -11.12 14.21
CA GLU A 257 -27.77 -11.92 15.38
C GLU A 257 -27.05 -11.36 16.61
N THR A 258 -25.74 -11.07 16.51
CA THR A 258 -24.96 -10.46 17.58
C THR A 258 -25.57 -9.17 18.09
N VAL A 259 -25.90 -8.22 17.19
CA VAL A 259 -26.43 -6.90 17.60
C VAL A 259 -27.90 -6.98 18.06
N SER A 260 -28.64 -8.01 17.65
CA SER A 260 -30.03 -8.20 18.04
C SER A 260 -30.19 -8.91 19.39
N SER A 261 -29.24 -9.74 19.81
CA SER A 261 -29.31 -10.59 20.99
C SER A 261 -29.21 -9.84 22.33
N ALA A 262 -28.99 -8.55 22.32
CA ALA A 262 -29.15 -7.60 23.44
C ALA A 262 -28.24 -7.76 24.68
N GLU A 263 -27.39 -8.76 24.77
CA GLU A 263 -26.41 -8.85 25.86
C GLU A 263 -25.18 -7.99 25.53
N GLN A 264 -25.16 -6.79 26.08
CA GLN A 264 -23.98 -5.92 26.04
C GLN A 264 -22.93 -6.46 27.01
N LEU A 265 -21.65 -6.17 26.72
CA LEU A 265 -20.59 -6.41 27.69
C LEU A 265 -20.81 -5.50 28.90
N SER A 266 -20.76 -6.06 30.09
CA SER A 266 -20.84 -5.32 31.33
C SER A 266 -19.51 -4.57 31.59
N GLU A 267 -19.55 -3.61 32.52
CA GLU A 267 -18.35 -2.93 33.02
C GLU A 267 -17.29 -3.93 33.54
N LYS A 268 -17.77 -5.00 34.17
CA LYS A 268 -16.94 -6.11 34.64
C LYS A 268 -16.28 -6.87 33.48
N ASP A 269 -16.99 -7.06 32.37
CA ASP A 269 -16.43 -7.72 31.17
C ASP A 269 -15.36 -6.83 30.52
N HIS A 270 -15.58 -5.52 30.44
CA HIS A 270 -14.58 -4.55 29.98
C HIS A 270 -13.33 -4.60 30.84
N GLN A 271 -13.47 -4.58 32.17
CA GLN A 271 -12.34 -4.68 33.08
C GLN A 271 -11.58 -6.01 32.90
N GLN A 272 -12.27 -7.13 32.71
CA GLN A 272 -11.66 -8.44 32.45
C GLN A 272 -10.90 -8.44 31.11
N ILE A 273 -11.45 -7.82 30.08
CA ILE A 273 -10.79 -7.66 28.78
C ILE A 273 -9.49 -6.87 28.94
N GLU A 274 -9.52 -5.74 29.65
CA GLU A 274 -8.33 -4.91 29.89
C GLU A 274 -7.26 -5.66 30.67
N GLU A 275 -7.64 -6.25 31.81
CA GLU A 275 -6.71 -7.02 32.65
C GLU A 275 -6.07 -8.18 31.84
N ALA A 276 -6.86 -8.92 31.06
CA ALA A 276 -6.37 -10.03 30.25
C ALA A 276 -5.45 -9.56 29.09
N ILE A 277 -5.73 -8.43 28.47
CA ILE A 277 -4.86 -7.84 27.44
C ILE A 277 -3.54 -7.37 28.06
N GLU A 278 -3.59 -6.65 29.19
CA GLU A 278 -2.39 -6.18 29.87
C GLU A 278 -1.52 -7.34 30.41
N GLU A 279 -2.15 -8.36 30.99
CA GLU A 279 -1.44 -9.58 31.42
C GLU A 279 -0.77 -10.28 30.24
N ARG A 280 -1.46 -10.43 29.12
CA ARG A 280 -0.91 -11.04 27.90
C ARG A 280 0.21 -10.22 27.29
N LYS A 281 0.12 -8.88 27.27
CA LYS A 281 1.22 -8.00 26.84
C LYS A 281 2.44 -8.17 27.73
N LYS A 282 2.27 -8.24 29.05
CA LYS A 282 3.35 -8.46 30.01
C LYS A 282 3.99 -9.85 29.83
N LEU A 283 3.19 -10.90 29.73
CA LEU A 283 3.63 -12.28 29.50
C LEU A 283 4.34 -12.44 28.14
N ALA A 284 3.93 -11.71 27.13
CA ALA A 284 4.56 -11.73 25.82
C ALA A 284 5.98 -11.13 25.84
N GLY A 285 6.35 -10.38 26.91
CA GLY A 285 7.67 -9.73 27.02
C GLY A 285 7.95 -8.75 25.88
N LEU A 286 6.90 -8.15 25.31
CA LEU A 286 6.95 -7.30 24.12
C LEU A 286 6.23 -5.99 24.38
N TYR A 287 6.50 -5.36 25.52
CA TYR A 287 5.95 -4.06 25.85
C TYR A 287 6.66 -2.94 25.09
N CYS A 288 6.56 -2.98 23.75
CA CYS A 288 7.06 -1.91 22.90
C CYS A 288 6.06 -0.75 22.90
N THR A 289 6.49 0.42 23.37
CA THR A 289 5.67 1.64 23.42
C THR A 289 5.65 2.41 22.10
N GLY A 290 6.42 1.98 21.08
CA GLY A 290 6.55 2.68 19.80
C GLY A 290 7.33 3.99 19.90
N CYS A 291 8.21 4.17 20.90
CA CYS A 291 8.96 5.41 21.12
C CYS A 291 10.00 5.72 20.02
N ASN A 292 10.34 4.76 19.18
CA ASN A 292 11.27 4.85 18.04
C ASN A 292 12.75 5.15 18.40
N TYR A 293 13.17 5.05 19.67
CA TYR A 293 14.58 5.29 20.02
C TYR A 293 15.54 4.26 19.39
N CYS A 294 15.05 3.05 19.08
CA CYS A 294 15.80 2.03 18.36
C CYS A 294 15.85 2.22 16.83
N MET A 295 15.30 3.33 16.33
CA MET A 295 15.27 3.68 14.91
C MET A 295 16.18 4.89 14.62
N PRO A 296 16.80 4.98 13.41
CA PRO A 296 16.72 4.03 12.32
C PRO A 296 17.59 2.77 12.55
N CYS A 297 17.09 1.61 12.15
CA CYS A 297 17.88 0.38 12.19
C CYS A 297 18.85 0.34 11.00
N PRO A 298 20.16 0.07 11.18
CA PRO A 298 21.13 0.04 10.07
C PRO A 298 20.88 -1.08 9.06
N ALA A 299 20.03 -2.07 9.41
CA ALA A 299 19.57 -3.12 8.50
C ALA A 299 18.19 -2.84 7.89
N GLY A 300 17.64 -1.63 8.07
CA GLY A 300 16.35 -1.25 7.56
C GLY A 300 15.16 -2.00 8.17
N VAL A 301 15.29 -2.53 9.38
CA VAL A 301 14.18 -3.20 10.08
C VAL A 301 13.28 -2.16 10.74
N ASP A 302 11.99 -2.19 10.43
CA ASP A 302 11.00 -1.44 11.20
C ASP A 302 10.69 -2.22 12.49
N ILE A 303 11.49 -1.95 13.53
CA ILE A 303 11.44 -2.68 14.80
C ILE A 303 10.06 -2.56 15.46
N PRO A 304 9.46 -1.36 15.63
CA PRO A 304 8.15 -1.20 16.22
C PRO A 304 7.03 -1.91 15.44
N ALA A 305 7.02 -1.80 14.11
CA ALA A 305 6.01 -2.45 13.29
C ALA A 305 6.07 -3.98 13.37
N ASN A 306 7.28 -4.57 13.38
CA ASN A 306 7.45 -6.02 13.58
C ASN A 306 6.88 -6.48 14.94
N PHE A 307 7.10 -5.70 16.01
CA PHE A 307 6.57 -6.03 17.34
C PHE A 307 5.05 -5.89 17.40
N GLN A 308 4.48 -4.87 16.77
CA GLN A 308 3.02 -4.73 16.67
C GLN A 308 2.39 -5.92 15.94
N ILE A 309 3.02 -6.36 14.84
CA ILE A 309 2.55 -7.51 14.07
C ILE A 309 2.68 -8.81 14.88
N LEU A 310 3.81 -9.03 15.58
CA LEU A 310 4.00 -10.18 16.44
C LEU A 310 3.00 -10.22 17.60
N ASN A 311 2.62 -9.07 18.13
CA ASN A 311 1.59 -8.96 19.17
C ASN A 311 0.19 -9.34 18.66
N LEU A 312 -0.13 -9.15 17.37
CA LEU A 312 -1.39 -9.66 16.82
C LEU A 312 -1.52 -11.17 16.97
N GLU A 313 -0.41 -11.90 16.82
CA GLU A 313 -0.38 -13.34 17.06
C GLU A 313 -0.35 -13.66 18.56
N ARG A 314 0.60 -13.11 19.32
CA ARG A 314 0.86 -13.50 20.69
C ARG A 314 -0.25 -13.15 21.67
N VAL A 315 -0.77 -11.92 21.56
CA VAL A 315 -1.81 -11.40 22.45
C VAL A 315 -3.19 -11.87 21.99
N PHE A 316 -3.46 -11.78 20.68
CA PHE A 316 -4.80 -11.99 20.12
C PHE A 316 -4.96 -13.30 19.35
N GLY A 317 -3.91 -14.07 19.07
CA GLY A 317 -3.95 -15.33 18.31
C GLY A 317 -4.36 -15.16 16.85
N LEU A 318 -4.12 -13.97 16.26
CA LEU A 318 -4.49 -13.63 14.89
C LEU A 318 -3.38 -14.04 13.90
N THR A 319 -2.95 -15.28 13.93
CA THR A 319 -1.76 -15.79 13.24
C THR A 319 -1.79 -15.53 11.73
N ASP A 320 -2.88 -15.86 11.04
CA ASP A 320 -2.98 -15.68 9.58
C ASP A 320 -2.95 -14.20 9.18
N HIS A 321 -3.62 -13.36 9.97
CA HIS A 321 -3.60 -11.93 9.75
C HIS A 321 -2.19 -11.33 10.00
N ALA A 322 -1.51 -11.77 11.07
CA ALA A 322 -0.14 -11.37 11.38
C ALA A 322 0.83 -11.76 10.27
N LYS A 323 0.76 -13.01 9.76
CA LYS A 323 1.55 -13.48 8.61
C LYS A 323 1.32 -12.65 7.35
N LYS A 324 0.06 -12.33 7.03
CA LYS A 324 -0.26 -11.48 5.87
C LYS A 324 0.32 -10.07 6.02
N LYS A 325 0.20 -9.45 7.20
CA LYS A 325 0.80 -8.14 7.49
C LYS A 325 2.33 -8.16 7.41
N TYR A 326 2.95 -9.20 7.99
CA TYR A 326 4.39 -9.39 7.92
C TYR A 326 4.88 -9.56 6.48
N GLY A 327 4.13 -10.30 5.65
CA GLY A 327 4.41 -10.45 4.22
C GLY A 327 4.47 -9.13 3.46
N ASN A 328 3.63 -8.16 3.86
CA ASN A 328 3.54 -6.83 3.24
C ASN A 328 4.43 -5.77 3.91
N LEU A 329 5.12 -6.10 5.01
CA LEU A 329 6.00 -5.17 5.69
C LEU A 329 7.33 -5.07 4.93
N GLU A 330 7.80 -3.87 4.64
CA GLU A 330 9.09 -3.64 3.98
C GLU A 330 10.26 -3.92 4.93
N GLY A 331 10.29 -3.28 6.09
CA GLY A 331 11.31 -3.46 7.11
C GLY A 331 11.14 -4.73 7.95
N LYS A 332 11.20 -5.92 7.32
CA LYS A 332 10.94 -7.21 8.00
C LYS A 332 12.00 -7.56 9.06
N ALA A 333 11.58 -8.24 10.13
CA ALA A 333 12.46 -8.84 11.13
C ALA A 333 13.55 -9.73 10.49
N ALA A 334 13.25 -10.35 9.36
CA ALA A 334 14.17 -11.17 8.59
C ALA A 334 15.46 -10.43 8.16
N TYR A 335 15.43 -9.11 8.05
CA TYR A 335 16.61 -8.32 7.69
C TYR A 335 17.55 -8.03 8.86
N CYS A 336 17.14 -8.32 10.10
CA CYS A 336 17.99 -8.15 11.28
C CYS A 336 19.34 -8.85 11.13
N MET A 337 20.43 -8.09 11.35
CA MET A 337 21.81 -8.61 11.27
C MET A 337 22.40 -8.97 12.64
N GLN A 338 21.61 -8.93 13.71
CA GLN A 338 22.01 -9.22 15.09
C GLN A 338 23.14 -8.31 15.61
N CYS A 339 23.25 -7.07 15.11
CA CYS A 339 24.33 -6.15 15.48
C CYS A 339 24.26 -5.59 16.91
N GLY A 340 23.10 -5.69 17.57
CA GLY A 340 22.90 -5.29 18.96
C GLY A 340 22.74 -3.78 19.22
N GLN A 341 22.90 -2.90 18.23
CA GLN A 341 22.84 -1.45 18.44
C GLN A 341 21.52 -0.96 19.07
N CYS A 342 20.41 -1.64 18.79
CA CYS A 342 19.10 -1.31 19.35
C CYS A 342 18.91 -1.71 20.83
N LEU A 343 19.82 -2.47 21.43
CA LEU A 343 19.69 -2.95 22.82
C LEU A 343 19.85 -1.81 23.82
N GLU A 344 20.86 -0.95 23.63
CA GLU A 344 21.16 0.17 24.52
C GLU A 344 20.15 1.30 24.41
N GLU A 345 19.44 1.38 23.27
CA GLU A 345 18.49 2.43 22.96
C GLU A 345 17.06 2.15 23.49
N CYS A 346 16.78 0.92 23.93
CA CYS A 346 15.43 0.53 24.33
C CYS A 346 15.12 0.87 25.79
N PRO A 347 14.27 1.88 26.10
CA PRO A 347 13.94 2.24 27.49
C PRO A 347 13.07 1.18 28.21
N GLN A 348 12.57 0.17 27.47
CA GLN A 348 11.80 -0.94 28.02
C GLN A 348 12.65 -2.21 28.24
N ASP A 349 13.97 -2.11 28.07
CA ASP A 349 14.94 -3.21 28.25
C ASP A 349 14.56 -4.47 27.44
N ILE A 350 13.97 -4.28 26.24
CA ILE A 350 13.59 -5.39 25.36
C ILE A 350 14.84 -5.93 24.67
N ASN A 351 15.08 -7.24 24.76
CA ASN A 351 16.07 -7.89 23.90
C ASN A 351 15.58 -7.95 22.45
N ILE A 352 15.72 -6.80 21.75
CA ILE A 352 15.18 -6.58 20.41
C ILE A 352 15.65 -7.64 19.40
N PRO A 353 16.95 -7.97 19.26
CA PRO A 353 17.42 -8.99 18.33
C PRO A 353 16.78 -10.36 18.55
N GLN A 354 16.68 -10.79 19.81
CA GLN A 354 16.02 -12.05 20.16
C GLN A 354 14.53 -12.04 19.77
N ARG A 355 13.82 -10.94 20.05
CA ARG A 355 12.38 -10.81 19.73
C ARG A 355 12.12 -10.72 18.23
N LEU A 356 13.02 -10.11 17.47
CA LEU A 356 12.97 -10.15 16.01
C LEU A 356 13.19 -11.58 15.48
N GLY A 357 14.07 -12.37 16.10
CA GLY A 357 14.22 -13.80 15.82
C GLY A 357 12.92 -14.58 16.04
N GLU A 358 12.22 -14.30 17.13
CA GLU A 358 10.90 -14.90 17.40
C GLU A 358 9.84 -14.47 16.37
N ALA A 359 9.86 -13.21 15.90
CA ALA A 359 8.99 -12.77 14.83
C ALA A 359 9.27 -13.53 13.53
N VAL A 360 10.53 -13.75 13.17
CA VAL A 360 10.93 -14.60 12.04
C VAL A 360 10.39 -16.01 12.20
N LYS A 361 10.64 -16.65 13.35
CA LYS A 361 10.18 -18.01 13.64
C LYS A 361 8.66 -18.18 13.49
N THR A 362 7.90 -17.15 13.86
CA THR A 362 6.44 -17.22 13.92
C THR A 362 5.77 -16.78 12.62
N LEU A 363 6.33 -15.79 11.93
CA LEU A 363 5.66 -15.06 10.88
C LEU A 363 6.30 -15.20 9.49
N ASP A 364 7.63 -15.44 9.42
CA ASP A 364 8.32 -15.52 8.13
C ASP A 364 8.09 -16.89 7.47
N PRO A 365 7.71 -16.94 6.18
CA PRO A 365 7.49 -18.20 5.48
C PRO A 365 8.77 -19.07 5.34
N ARG A 366 9.95 -18.47 5.53
CA ARG A 366 11.26 -19.15 5.49
C ARG A 366 11.69 -19.67 6.88
N ALA A 367 10.89 -19.49 7.92
CA ALA A 367 11.21 -19.92 9.28
C ALA A 367 11.70 -21.38 9.33
N GLY A 368 12.78 -21.63 10.05
CA GLY A 368 13.39 -22.95 10.18
C GLY A 368 14.26 -23.40 8.99
N ARG A 369 14.46 -22.54 7.96
CA ARG A 369 15.23 -22.86 6.76
C ARG A 369 16.48 -22.01 6.64
N LEU A 370 17.36 -22.37 5.71
CA LEU A 370 18.34 -21.47 5.14
C LEU A 370 17.76 -20.87 3.85
N GLY A 371 18.11 -19.63 3.55
CA GLY A 371 17.71 -18.95 2.34
C GLY A 371 18.39 -17.61 2.20
N GLY A 372 18.24 -16.94 1.06
CA GLY A 372 18.95 -15.70 0.84
C GLY A 372 18.27 -14.77 -0.17
N TRP A 373 19.03 -13.78 -0.56
CA TRP A 373 18.70 -12.84 -1.64
C TRP A 373 19.99 -12.29 -2.21
N SER A 374 19.94 -11.71 -3.38
CA SER A 374 21.09 -11.07 -4.02
C SER A 374 20.84 -9.63 -4.36
N TYR A 375 21.90 -8.90 -4.59
CA TYR A 375 21.88 -7.59 -5.22
C TYR A 375 23.16 -7.37 -6.04
N LEU A 376 23.01 -6.64 -7.14
CA LEU A 376 24.11 -6.22 -7.99
C LEU A 376 24.91 -5.11 -7.28
N ARG A 377 26.24 -5.20 -7.29
CA ARG A 377 27.14 -4.22 -6.69
C ARG A 377 27.79 -3.31 -7.72
N SER A 378 28.24 -3.90 -8.82
CA SER A 378 28.87 -3.22 -9.93
C SER A 378 28.89 -4.12 -11.17
N ALA A 379 29.15 -3.53 -12.31
CA ALA A 379 29.43 -4.25 -13.53
C ALA A 379 30.68 -3.68 -14.19
N GLU A 380 31.37 -4.52 -14.95
CA GLU A 380 32.53 -4.14 -15.77
C GLU A 380 32.34 -4.74 -17.17
N ARG A 381 32.47 -3.93 -18.19
CA ARG A 381 32.34 -4.36 -19.58
C ARG A 381 33.72 -4.49 -20.24
N THR A 382 33.97 -5.61 -20.89
CA THR A 382 35.13 -5.86 -21.74
C THR A 382 34.70 -5.89 -23.19
N GLU A 383 35.65 -6.18 -24.11
CA GLU A 383 35.33 -6.34 -25.55
C GLU A 383 34.35 -7.52 -25.81
N GLU A 384 34.45 -8.60 -25.03
CA GLU A 384 33.72 -9.85 -25.27
C GLU A 384 32.63 -10.11 -24.22
N THR A 385 32.80 -9.64 -22.97
CA THR A 385 31.95 -10.01 -21.82
C THR A 385 31.49 -8.80 -21.02
N THR A 386 30.43 -9.01 -20.26
CA THR A 386 30.04 -8.17 -19.11
C THR A 386 30.23 -8.99 -17.84
N ASN A 387 31.01 -8.47 -16.89
CA ASN A 387 31.27 -9.09 -15.60
C ASN A 387 30.48 -8.37 -14.53
N LEU A 388 29.55 -9.07 -13.90
CA LEU A 388 28.68 -8.56 -12.85
C LEU A 388 29.23 -8.98 -11.47
N GLN A 389 29.41 -8.02 -10.58
CA GLN A 389 29.73 -8.27 -9.18
C GLN A 389 28.43 -8.35 -8.39
N ILE A 390 28.01 -9.56 -8.04
CA ILE A 390 26.75 -9.82 -7.34
C ILE A 390 27.11 -10.20 -5.89
N ARG A 391 26.35 -9.67 -4.94
CA ARG A 391 26.42 -10.14 -3.55
C ARG A 391 25.20 -10.98 -3.23
N TYR A 392 25.42 -12.25 -2.92
CA TYR A 392 24.43 -13.13 -2.33
C TYR A 392 24.53 -13.06 -0.81
N VAL A 393 23.39 -12.92 -0.14
CA VAL A 393 23.29 -12.88 1.31
C VAL A 393 22.58 -14.16 1.77
N LEU A 394 23.34 -15.14 2.25
CA LEU A 394 22.78 -16.31 2.91
C LEU A 394 22.35 -15.93 4.32
N LYS A 395 21.15 -16.30 4.73
CA LYS A 395 20.62 -16.12 6.08
C LYS A 395 20.12 -17.43 6.66
N ASN A 396 20.40 -17.61 7.96
CA ASN A 396 19.81 -18.66 8.78
C ASN A 396 18.48 -18.12 9.38
N PHE A 397 17.35 -18.70 9.01
CA PHE A 397 16.03 -18.37 9.56
C PHE A 397 15.60 -19.37 10.65
N ALA A 398 16.51 -20.22 11.12
CA ALA A 398 16.30 -21.16 12.22
C ALA A 398 16.82 -20.61 13.55
N ASP A 399 16.41 -21.23 14.64
CA ASP A 399 16.84 -20.95 16.01
C ASP A 399 18.02 -21.82 16.47
N GLU A 400 18.69 -22.48 15.54
CA GLU A 400 19.87 -23.31 15.76
C GLU A 400 20.97 -22.98 14.74
N THR A 401 22.24 -23.24 15.12
CA THR A 401 23.40 -23.08 14.24
C THR A 401 23.37 -24.13 13.14
N ARG A 402 23.67 -23.72 11.88
CA ARG A 402 23.66 -24.61 10.72
C ARG A 402 24.91 -24.45 9.86
N ASN A 403 25.29 -25.55 9.23
CA ASN A 403 26.25 -25.56 8.14
C ASN A 403 25.47 -25.57 6.81
N ALA A 404 26.02 -24.96 5.78
CA ALA A 404 25.39 -24.89 4.46
C ALA A 404 26.39 -25.17 3.36
N ASP A 405 26.02 -26.02 2.41
CA ASP A 405 26.71 -26.13 1.14
C ASP A 405 25.92 -25.40 0.07
N LEU A 406 26.57 -24.47 -0.62
CA LEU A 406 26.00 -23.69 -1.68
C LEU A 406 26.57 -24.13 -3.02
N GLN A 407 25.71 -24.20 -4.01
CA GLN A 407 26.10 -24.39 -5.39
C GLN A 407 25.42 -23.34 -6.26
N PHE A 408 26.23 -22.56 -6.97
CA PHE A 408 25.80 -21.50 -7.88
C PHE A 408 25.80 -22.04 -9.31
N GLN A 409 24.63 -22.03 -9.94
CA GLN A 409 24.38 -22.62 -11.25
C GLN A 409 23.86 -21.54 -12.20
N PRO A 410 24.74 -20.88 -12.98
CA PRO A 410 24.31 -19.93 -13.99
C PRO A 410 23.62 -20.65 -15.14
N GLN A 411 22.68 -19.96 -15.80
CA GLN A 411 21.99 -20.49 -16.96
C GLN A 411 22.67 -20.05 -18.26
N GLY A 412 22.55 -20.87 -19.30
CA GLY A 412 23.10 -20.56 -20.62
C GLY A 412 24.64 -20.66 -20.67
N GLU A 413 25.29 -19.62 -21.26
CA GLU A 413 26.74 -19.52 -21.45
C GLU A 413 27.44 -18.77 -20.31
N ASP A 414 26.70 -18.32 -19.31
CA ASP A 414 27.19 -17.55 -18.17
C ASP A 414 28.15 -18.38 -17.31
N ARG A 415 29.11 -17.72 -16.66
CA ARG A 415 30.07 -18.36 -15.75
C ARG A 415 30.06 -17.62 -14.42
N VAL A 416 29.99 -18.37 -13.33
CA VAL A 416 29.99 -17.81 -11.97
C VAL A 416 31.20 -18.29 -11.16
N GLN A 417 31.76 -17.41 -10.32
CA GLN A 417 32.81 -17.71 -9.36
C GLN A 417 32.42 -17.14 -7.97
N PRO A 418 32.56 -17.92 -6.88
CA PRO A 418 32.83 -19.37 -6.86
C PRO A 418 31.60 -20.17 -7.33
N GLN A 419 31.80 -21.35 -7.90
CA GLN A 419 30.70 -22.26 -8.26
C GLN A 419 30.14 -23.01 -7.06
N LYS A 420 30.96 -23.25 -6.04
CA LYS A 420 30.58 -23.95 -4.80
C LYS A 420 31.25 -23.29 -3.60
N LEU A 421 30.52 -23.26 -2.50
CA LEU A 421 31.03 -22.74 -1.22
C LEU A 421 30.37 -23.46 -0.06
N THR A 422 31.16 -23.82 0.96
CA THR A 422 30.64 -24.27 2.25
C THR A 422 30.68 -23.14 3.26
N VAL A 423 29.60 -22.92 3.96
CA VAL A 423 29.49 -21.99 5.09
C VAL A 423 29.30 -22.80 6.35
N GLU A 424 30.29 -22.74 7.24
CA GLU A 424 30.26 -23.44 8.52
C GLU A 424 29.75 -22.51 9.63
N GLU A 425 29.09 -23.08 10.64
CA GLU A 425 28.69 -22.43 11.89
C GLU A 425 27.89 -21.12 11.70
N LEU A 426 26.94 -21.12 10.75
CA LEU A 426 26.03 -19.97 10.61
C LEU A 426 25.05 -19.95 11.78
N GLU A 427 25.28 -19.03 12.71
CA GLU A 427 24.51 -18.89 13.95
C GLU A 427 23.02 -18.56 13.69
N PRO A 428 22.14 -18.82 14.68
CA PRO A 428 20.70 -18.51 14.57
C PRO A 428 20.44 -17.06 14.16
N TYR A 429 19.62 -16.86 13.14
CA TYR A 429 19.23 -15.56 12.59
C TYR A 429 20.36 -14.69 12.03
N HIS A 430 21.62 -15.18 12.01
CA HIS A 430 22.75 -14.50 11.39
C HIS A 430 22.76 -14.66 9.87
N ARG A 431 23.58 -13.84 9.21
CA ARG A 431 23.74 -13.81 7.76
C ARG A 431 25.21 -13.84 7.35
N LYS A 432 25.47 -14.42 6.18
CA LYS A 432 26.78 -14.42 5.52
C LYS A 432 26.67 -13.75 4.17
N LYS A 433 27.48 -12.73 3.94
CA LYS A 433 27.62 -12.08 2.62
C LYS A 433 28.63 -12.89 1.80
N ILE A 434 28.28 -13.21 0.56
CA ILE A 434 29.07 -13.99 -0.39
C ILE A 434 29.15 -13.18 -1.67
N ASP A 435 30.36 -12.80 -2.06
CA ASP A 435 30.58 -12.09 -3.29
C ASP A 435 30.75 -13.08 -4.45
N LEU A 436 30.02 -12.86 -5.52
CA LEU A 436 30.00 -13.65 -6.73
C LEU A 436 30.39 -12.77 -7.91
N GLU A 437 31.23 -13.31 -8.77
CA GLU A 437 31.51 -12.73 -10.09
C GLU A 437 30.79 -13.56 -11.15
N LEU A 438 29.83 -12.94 -11.86
CA LEU A 438 29.11 -13.55 -12.96
C LEU A 438 29.58 -12.94 -14.28
N SER A 439 30.21 -13.74 -15.12
CA SER A 439 30.63 -13.33 -16.46
C SER A 439 29.65 -13.84 -17.50
N GLN A 440 29.16 -12.95 -18.34
CA GLN A 440 28.19 -13.23 -19.40
C GLN A 440 28.57 -12.56 -20.72
N PRO A 441 28.02 -12.99 -21.88
CA PRO A 441 28.26 -12.31 -23.16
C PRO A 441 27.87 -10.83 -23.10
N ARG A 442 28.61 -9.98 -23.84
CA ARG A 442 28.50 -8.50 -23.76
C ARG A 442 27.07 -7.94 -23.94
N ASN A 443 26.24 -8.59 -24.74
CA ASN A 443 24.93 -8.09 -25.15
C ASN A 443 23.75 -8.68 -24.35
N VAL A 444 24.01 -9.28 -23.20
CA VAL A 444 22.93 -9.82 -22.35
C VAL A 444 22.40 -8.73 -21.43
N SER A 445 21.09 -8.55 -21.40
CA SER A 445 20.38 -7.56 -20.59
C SER A 445 19.73 -8.12 -19.33
N SER A 446 20.06 -9.36 -18.97
CA SER A 446 19.57 -9.99 -17.73
C SER A 446 20.54 -11.06 -17.28
N TYR A 447 20.51 -11.40 -15.98
CA TYR A 447 21.16 -12.62 -15.52
C TYR A 447 20.15 -13.57 -14.85
N ASN A 448 20.44 -14.86 -14.95
CA ASN A 448 19.68 -15.92 -14.30
C ASN A 448 20.67 -16.85 -13.60
N LEU A 449 20.50 -16.98 -12.28
CA LEU A 449 21.38 -17.77 -11.44
C LEU A 449 20.57 -18.59 -10.45
N ASP A 450 20.71 -19.90 -10.50
CA ASP A 450 20.13 -20.79 -9.50
C ASP A 450 21.13 -20.98 -8.36
N VAL A 451 20.67 -20.70 -7.14
CA VAL A 451 21.43 -20.96 -5.92
C VAL A 451 20.82 -22.15 -5.21
N VAL A 452 21.51 -23.29 -5.25
CA VAL A 452 21.13 -24.49 -4.51
C VAL A 452 21.79 -24.42 -3.14
N VAL A 453 20.97 -24.35 -2.09
CA VAL A 453 21.42 -24.35 -0.69
C VAL A 453 21.02 -25.67 -0.05
N SER A 454 21.98 -26.40 0.48
CA SER A 454 21.75 -27.67 1.18
C SER A 454 22.27 -27.62 2.63
N TRP A 455 21.49 -28.17 3.56
CA TRP A 455 21.81 -28.28 4.99
C TRP A 455 21.04 -29.45 5.60
N ASP A 456 21.66 -30.20 6.51
CA ASP A 456 21.05 -31.27 7.30
C ASP A 456 20.19 -32.27 6.50
N GLY A 457 20.50 -32.47 5.21
CA GLY A 457 19.73 -33.32 4.30
C GLY A 457 18.56 -32.61 3.62
N GLU A 458 18.27 -31.37 3.95
CA GLU A 458 17.30 -30.49 3.26
C GLU A 458 17.99 -29.77 2.11
N ILE A 459 17.22 -29.45 1.08
CA ILE A 459 17.69 -28.70 -0.09
C ILE A 459 16.64 -27.67 -0.49
N THR A 460 17.08 -26.46 -0.78
CA THR A 460 16.26 -25.44 -1.44
C THR A 460 17.00 -24.90 -2.65
N THR A 461 16.24 -24.48 -3.66
CA THR A 461 16.78 -23.77 -4.83
C THR A 461 16.13 -22.40 -4.90
N GLU A 462 16.95 -21.38 -4.96
CA GLU A 462 16.53 -20.01 -5.14
C GLU A 462 16.87 -19.57 -6.56
N HIS A 463 15.87 -19.09 -7.27
CA HIS A 463 16.02 -18.57 -8.64
C HIS A 463 16.23 -17.07 -8.57
N LEU A 464 17.44 -16.62 -8.83
CA LEU A 464 17.82 -15.22 -8.91
C LEU A 464 17.76 -14.78 -10.38
N SER A 465 16.90 -13.82 -10.67
CA SER A 465 16.77 -13.27 -12.01
C SER A 465 16.60 -11.77 -11.92
N GLU A 466 17.48 -11.04 -12.58
CA GLU A 466 17.36 -9.58 -12.68
C GLU A 466 17.65 -9.10 -14.09
N MET A 467 16.91 -8.09 -14.53
CA MET A 467 17.22 -7.33 -15.73
C MET A 467 18.27 -6.28 -15.40
N VAL A 468 19.30 -6.19 -16.25
CA VAL A 468 20.44 -5.28 -16.06
C VAL A 468 20.72 -4.55 -17.36
N VAL A 469 20.73 -3.22 -17.31
CA VAL A 469 21.23 -2.37 -18.39
C VAL A 469 22.57 -1.80 -17.96
N CYS A 470 23.55 -1.86 -18.84
CA CYS A 470 24.87 -1.28 -18.60
C CYS A 470 24.98 0.05 -19.34
N ALA A 471 25.02 1.15 -18.58
CA ALA A 471 25.31 2.48 -19.12
C ALA A 471 26.80 2.61 -19.41
N SER A 472 27.17 2.96 -20.64
CA SER A 472 28.56 3.19 -21.02
C SER A 472 28.99 4.60 -20.65
N ARG A 473 30.23 4.75 -20.14
CA ARG A 473 30.82 6.07 -19.97
C ARG A 473 31.09 6.70 -21.32
N THR A 474 30.73 7.96 -21.48
CA THR A 474 30.98 8.73 -22.68
C THR A 474 31.76 10.02 -22.35
N GLU A 475 32.46 10.59 -23.33
CA GLU A 475 33.11 11.89 -23.21
C GLU A 475 32.58 12.79 -24.32
N GLY A 476 32.03 13.94 -23.95
CA GLY A 476 31.55 14.94 -24.90
C GLY A 476 30.32 14.48 -25.69
N PHE A 477 29.39 13.78 -25.03
CA PHE A 477 28.12 13.38 -25.64
C PHE A 477 27.33 14.62 -26.06
N GLU A 478 26.88 14.67 -27.30
CA GLU A 478 25.97 15.69 -27.79
C GLU A 478 24.53 15.14 -27.71
N LEU A 479 23.69 15.79 -26.91
CA LEU A 479 22.30 15.38 -26.71
C LEU A 479 21.53 15.52 -28.03
N LYS A 480 21.03 14.38 -28.56
CA LYS A 480 20.32 14.38 -29.84
C LYS A 480 19.32 13.23 -29.91
N ALA A 481 18.05 13.61 -30.06
CA ALA A 481 16.95 12.65 -30.21
C ALA A 481 17.10 11.79 -31.47
N GLY A 482 16.80 10.50 -31.38
CA GLY A 482 16.92 9.53 -32.47
C GLY A 482 18.33 8.94 -32.64
N GLU A 483 19.32 9.38 -31.85
CA GLU A 483 20.66 8.77 -31.80
C GLU A 483 20.83 8.06 -30.45
N ILE A 484 20.69 6.74 -30.44
CA ILE A 484 20.76 5.92 -29.22
C ILE A 484 21.98 5.01 -29.27
N GLU A 485 22.85 5.07 -28.24
CA GLU A 485 23.99 4.18 -28.10
C GLU A 485 23.61 2.88 -27.41
N GLY A 486 23.80 1.74 -28.09
CA GLY A 486 23.54 0.40 -27.55
C GLY A 486 22.06 0.13 -27.23
N PRO A 487 21.13 0.30 -28.19
CA PRO A 487 19.71 0.25 -27.94
C PRO A 487 19.26 -1.08 -27.34
N VAL A 488 18.36 -1.01 -26.35
CA VAL A 488 17.63 -2.14 -25.78
C VAL A 488 16.22 -2.11 -26.34
N HIS A 489 15.85 -3.11 -27.14
CA HIS A 489 14.53 -3.21 -27.72
C HIS A 489 13.52 -3.74 -26.71
N VAL A 490 12.41 -3.04 -26.52
CA VAL A 490 11.26 -3.46 -25.72
C VAL A 490 10.15 -3.88 -26.68
N PRO A 491 9.98 -5.18 -26.92
CA PRO A 491 8.96 -5.67 -27.84
C PRO A 491 7.55 -5.43 -27.27
N ALA A 492 6.57 -5.39 -28.15
CA ALA A 492 5.16 -5.42 -27.74
C ALA A 492 4.91 -6.62 -26.83
N PRO A 493 4.32 -6.41 -25.63
CA PRO A 493 4.15 -7.48 -24.66
C PRO A 493 3.15 -8.52 -25.16
N THR A 494 3.49 -9.79 -25.01
CA THR A 494 2.58 -10.90 -25.28
C THR A 494 1.44 -10.99 -24.26
N HIS A 495 1.61 -10.36 -23.09
CA HIS A 495 0.58 -10.23 -22.06
C HIS A 495 0.64 -8.83 -21.44
N PRO A 496 -0.45 -8.06 -21.45
CA PRO A 496 -0.47 -6.75 -20.81
C PRO A 496 -0.28 -6.88 -19.29
N THR A 497 0.50 -6.00 -18.71
CA THR A 497 0.75 -5.94 -17.25
C THR A 497 -0.50 -5.58 -16.43
N HIS A 498 -1.54 -5.08 -17.10
CA HIS A 498 -2.88 -4.88 -16.54
C HIS A 498 -3.88 -5.70 -17.35
N SER A 499 -4.82 -6.36 -16.66
CA SER A 499 -5.83 -7.27 -17.20
C SER A 499 -6.73 -6.64 -18.27
N THR A 500 -6.23 -6.52 -19.48
CA THR A 500 -6.98 -6.08 -20.65
C THR A 500 -6.84 -7.16 -21.73
N ASP A 501 -7.91 -7.46 -22.42
CA ASP A 501 -7.92 -8.40 -23.56
C ASP A 501 -7.22 -7.82 -24.81
N TYR A 502 -6.55 -6.68 -24.68
CA TYR A 502 -5.86 -5.98 -25.75
C TYR A 502 -4.37 -5.84 -25.45
N THR A 503 -3.54 -6.23 -26.40
CA THR A 503 -2.07 -6.08 -26.36
C THR A 503 -1.70 -5.03 -27.41
N PRO A 504 -1.14 -3.87 -27.02
CA PRO A 504 -0.70 -2.87 -27.99
C PRO A 504 0.43 -3.43 -28.86
N GLU A 505 0.46 -3.05 -30.12
CA GLU A 505 1.52 -3.42 -31.07
C GLU A 505 2.69 -2.42 -31.04
N THR A 506 2.52 -1.28 -30.36
CA THR A 506 3.57 -0.26 -30.16
C THR A 506 4.79 -0.85 -29.45
N THR A 507 5.96 -0.55 -29.95
CA THR A 507 7.26 -0.92 -29.37
C THR A 507 8.09 0.31 -29.06
N PHE A 508 9.13 0.18 -28.27
CA PHE A 508 10.13 1.23 -28.11
C PHE A 508 11.52 0.67 -27.86
N ASP A 509 12.52 1.43 -28.32
CA ASP A 509 13.94 1.20 -28.05
C ASP A 509 14.44 2.28 -27.08
N PHE A 510 15.34 1.93 -26.19
CA PHE A 510 16.02 2.88 -25.34
C PHE A 510 17.50 2.57 -25.18
N GLY A 511 18.29 3.60 -24.88
CA GLY A 511 19.70 3.46 -24.52
C GLY A 511 20.06 4.41 -23.40
N VAL A 512 21.13 4.06 -22.66
CA VAL A 512 21.61 4.84 -21.52
C VAL A 512 23.13 4.95 -21.57
N CYS A 513 23.63 6.18 -21.45
CA CYS A 513 25.05 6.45 -21.25
C CYS A 513 25.25 7.54 -20.19
N TYR A 514 26.50 7.80 -19.78
CA TYR A 514 26.78 8.78 -18.72
C TYR A 514 28.16 9.41 -18.88
N ASP A 515 28.33 10.57 -18.29
CA ASP A 515 29.63 11.21 -18.09
C ASP A 515 29.79 11.66 -16.62
N GLU A 516 30.75 12.54 -16.36
CA GLU A 516 31.01 13.05 -14.99
C GLU A 516 29.91 13.99 -14.49
N GLN A 517 29.08 14.54 -15.36
CA GLN A 517 28.08 15.54 -15.04
C GLN A 517 26.66 15.00 -15.13
N ASN A 518 26.36 14.11 -16.10
CA ASN A 518 25.00 13.73 -16.46
C ASN A 518 24.82 12.23 -16.68
N LEU A 519 23.59 11.77 -16.44
CA LEU A 519 23.02 10.55 -16.98
C LEU A 519 22.21 10.90 -18.23
N TYR A 520 22.47 10.24 -19.35
CA TYR A 520 21.78 10.44 -20.61
C TYR A 520 20.88 9.24 -20.91
N ILE A 521 19.64 9.53 -21.30
CA ILE A 521 18.66 8.51 -21.67
C ILE A 521 18.07 8.89 -23.02
N GLY A 522 18.21 8.00 -24.00
CA GLY A 522 17.58 8.12 -25.30
C GLY A 522 16.44 7.11 -25.44
N VAL A 523 15.34 7.50 -26.07
CA VAL A 523 14.17 6.63 -26.33
C VAL A 523 13.68 6.88 -27.74
N ASP A 524 13.39 5.81 -28.47
CA ASP A 524 12.75 5.83 -29.78
C ASP A 524 11.47 4.99 -29.73
N VAL A 525 10.33 5.60 -30.01
CA VAL A 525 9.01 4.99 -29.92
C VAL A 525 8.46 4.75 -31.31
N ASP A 526 8.11 3.51 -31.61
CA ASP A 526 7.48 3.05 -32.85
C ASP A 526 6.00 2.70 -32.59
N ALA A 527 5.09 3.60 -32.94
CA ALA A 527 3.65 3.40 -32.83
C ALA A 527 3.16 2.55 -34.02
N ALA A 528 2.57 1.41 -33.75
CA ALA A 528 2.16 0.45 -34.79
C ALA A 528 0.89 0.88 -35.54
N ASP A 529 0.01 1.68 -34.92
CA ASP A 529 -1.26 2.11 -35.50
C ASP A 529 -1.54 3.60 -35.20
N GLU A 530 -2.09 4.33 -36.18
CA GLU A 530 -2.52 5.72 -36.02
C GLU A 530 -3.69 5.87 -35.01
N GLU A 531 -4.39 4.79 -34.65
CA GLU A 531 -5.47 4.78 -33.66
C GLU A 531 -4.97 4.58 -32.21
N GLU A 532 -3.69 4.27 -32.00
CA GLU A 532 -3.11 4.17 -30.66
C GLU A 532 -2.65 5.57 -30.18
N ASP A 533 -3.32 6.12 -29.17
CA ASP A 533 -2.87 7.35 -28.51
C ASP A 533 -1.67 7.03 -27.61
N VAL A 534 -0.49 7.29 -28.12
CA VAL A 534 0.79 7.03 -27.46
C VAL A 534 1.12 8.20 -26.53
N GLY A 535 1.03 7.97 -25.24
CA GLY A 535 1.25 8.98 -24.21
C GLY A 535 2.72 9.12 -23.79
N PRO A 536 2.99 9.65 -22.58
CA PRO A 536 4.35 9.95 -22.15
C PRO A 536 5.21 8.71 -21.92
N VAL A 537 6.51 8.86 -22.18
CA VAL A 537 7.54 7.93 -21.70
C VAL A 537 7.76 8.19 -20.21
N MET A 538 7.72 7.13 -19.42
CA MET A 538 7.93 7.17 -17.98
C MET A 538 9.31 6.63 -17.64
N VAL A 539 10.16 7.43 -17.03
CA VAL A 539 11.48 7.02 -16.53
C VAL A 539 11.42 6.95 -15.00
N TYR A 540 11.93 5.86 -14.46
CA TYR A 540 12.00 5.62 -13.02
C TYR A 540 13.43 5.31 -12.62
N LEU A 541 13.95 6.04 -11.65
CA LEU A 541 15.32 5.92 -11.13
C LEU A 541 15.30 5.76 -9.62
N ASP A 542 16.10 4.83 -9.10
CA ASP A 542 16.33 4.63 -7.66
C ASP A 542 17.83 4.68 -7.41
N THR A 543 18.33 5.80 -6.91
CA THR A 543 19.76 6.05 -6.66
C THR A 543 20.21 5.74 -5.25
N ARG A 544 19.34 5.09 -4.44
CA ARG A 544 19.70 4.60 -3.10
C ARG A 544 20.84 3.57 -3.18
N LYS A 545 21.49 3.32 -2.06
CA LYS A 545 22.62 2.35 -2.01
C LYS A 545 22.19 0.97 -2.54
N PRO A 546 23.10 0.22 -3.22
CA PRO A 546 22.76 -1.07 -3.85
C PRO A 546 22.05 -2.08 -2.93
N GLU A 547 22.34 -2.07 -1.63
CA GLU A 547 21.67 -2.91 -0.63
C GLU A 547 20.24 -2.46 -0.26
N GLU A 548 19.85 -1.26 -0.67
CA GLU A 548 18.53 -0.65 -0.47
C GLU A 548 17.66 -0.69 -1.72
N LEU A 549 18.27 -0.90 -2.89
CA LEU A 549 17.55 -1.09 -4.14
C LEU A 549 16.59 -2.28 -4.04
N GLY A 550 15.38 -2.12 -4.55
CA GLY A 550 14.34 -3.13 -4.47
C GLY A 550 13.47 -3.02 -3.21
N ARG A 551 13.54 -1.94 -2.44
CA ARG A 551 12.53 -1.61 -1.42
C ARG A 551 11.35 -0.90 -2.08
N GLY A 552 10.13 -1.25 -1.66
CA GLY A 552 8.89 -0.87 -2.32
C GLY A 552 8.35 0.53 -2.00
N SER A 553 9.16 1.49 -1.52
CA SER A 553 8.69 2.83 -1.19
C SER A 553 9.34 3.91 -2.07
N TYR A 554 8.54 4.88 -2.52
CA TYR A 554 9.02 6.12 -3.11
C TYR A 554 9.42 7.08 -1.98
N GLU A 555 10.70 7.01 -1.59
CA GLU A 555 11.34 7.86 -0.59
C GLU A 555 12.44 8.69 -1.27
N GLU A 556 13.18 9.44 -0.48
CA GLU A 556 14.35 10.19 -0.95
C GLU A 556 15.33 9.27 -1.72
N GLY A 557 15.77 9.70 -2.89
CA GLY A 557 16.60 8.92 -3.83
C GLY A 557 15.82 8.09 -4.86
N VAL A 558 14.48 8.17 -4.88
CA VAL A 558 13.65 7.55 -5.93
C VAL A 558 12.95 8.63 -6.74
N THR A 559 13.24 8.68 -8.03
CA THR A 559 12.77 9.72 -8.95
C THR A 559 11.89 9.13 -10.04
N LYS A 560 10.90 9.92 -10.46
CA LYS A 560 9.99 9.62 -11.55
C LYS A 560 9.91 10.81 -12.49
N ILE A 561 10.13 10.56 -13.80
CA ILE A 561 10.07 11.57 -14.86
C ILE A 561 9.03 11.11 -15.89
N ALA A 562 8.15 12.01 -16.32
CA ALA A 562 7.26 11.77 -17.45
C ALA A 562 7.67 12.68 -18.62
N LEU A 563 8.12 12.10 -19.72
CA LEU A 563 8.48 12.79 -20.95
C LEU A 563 7.28 12.77 -21.90
N HIS A 564 6.70 13.93 -22.14
CA HIS A 564 5.50 14.06 -22.96
C HIS A 564 5.86 14.26 -24.45
N PRO A 565 5.20 13.54 -25.38
CA PRO A 565 5.40 13.76 -26.79
C PRO A 565 5.00 15.20 -27.17
N PRO A 566 5.61 15.79 -28.20
CA PRO A 566 5.22 17.11 -28.68
C PRO A 566 3.81 17.05 -29.25
N ALA A 567 2.92 17.93 -28.78
CA ALA A 567 1.69 18.21 -29.51
C ALA A 567 2.02 18.92 -30.83
N GLU A 568 1.19 18.81 -31.88
CA GLU A 568 1.43 19.38 -33.22
C GLU A 568 1.85 20.86 -33.23
N THR A 569 1.68 21.60 -32.13
CA THR A 569 1.96 23.03 -32.00
C THR A 569 2.77 23.44 -30.79
N GLU A 570 3.20 22.50 -29.92
CA GLU A 570 3.92 22.79 -28.67
C GLU A 570 5.26 22.01 -28.59
N LYS A 571 6.20 22.51 -27.78
CA LYS A 571 7.45 21.79 -27.49
C LYS A 571 7.17 20.58 -26.59
N ALA A 572 7.95 19.50 -26.76
CA ALA A 572 7.98 18.42 -25.79
C ALA A 572 8.28 18.96 -24.38
N GLY A 573 7.68 18.34 -23.38
CA GLY A 573 7.83 18.73 -21.99
C GLY A 573 8.19 17.55 -21.10
N ALA A 574 8.82 17.85 -19.96
CA ALA A 574 9.02 16.90 -18.89
C ALA A 574 8.14 17.29 -17.69
N GLU A 575 7.41 16.35 -17.12
CA GLU A 575 6.74 16.51 -15.84
C GLU A 575 7.62 15.90 -14.75
N THR A 576 8.42 16.77 -14.12
CA THR A 576 9.37 16.43 -13.06
C THR A 576 9.76 17.70 -12.31
N ASP A 577 10.22 17.54 -11.06
CA ASP A 577 10.82 18.63 -10.26
C ASP A 577 12.32 18.82 -10.55
N LEU A 578 12.91 17.99 -11.42
CA LEU A 578 14.34 18.06 -11.77
C LEU A 578 14.63 19.08 -12.87
N ASP A 579 15.78 19.74 -12.79
CA ASP A 579 16.33 20.53 -13.89
C ASP A 579 17.06 19.60 -14.87
N LEU A 580 16.50 19.38 -16.06
CA LEU A 580 17.04 18.49 -17.07
C LEU A 580 17.01 19.10 -18.47
N GLU A 581 17.98 18.71 -19.33
CA GLU A 581 17.95 19.04 -20.75
C GLU A 581 17.15 17.99 -21.52
N LEU A 582 16.30 18.43 -22.46
CA LEU A 582 15.44 17.56 -23.26
C LEU A 582 15.53 17.97 -24.74
N ASP A 583 15.88 17.01 -25.61
CA ASP A 583 15.72 17.09 -27.04
C ASP A 583 14.70 16.07 -27.55
N HIS A 584 14.03 16.38 -28.67
CA HIS A 584 13.00 15.52 -29.22
C HIS A 584 12.85 15.70 -30.73
N VAL A 585 12.41 14.65 -31.40
CA VAL A 585 12.08 14.66 -32.82
C VAL A 585 10.88 13.77 -33.11
N ALA A 586 9.97 14.24 -34.00
CA ALA A 586 8.94 13.38 -34.55
C ALA A 586 9.55 12.46 -35.62
N THR A 587 9.19 11.18 -35.59
CA THR A 587 9.60 10.16 -36.58
C THR A 587 8.43 9.82 -37.51
N ASP A 588 8.68 9.01 -38.54
CA ASP A 588 7.63 8.61 -39.49
C ASP A 588 6.47 7.82 -38.84
N ARG A 589 6.70 7.16 -37.68
CA ARG A 589 5.74 6.30 -36.99
C ARG A 589 5.66 6.54 -35.48
N GLY A 590 6.18 7.66 -34.99
CA GLY A 590 6.16 7.96 -33.57
C GLY A 590 7.02 9.16 -33.21
N TYR A 591 7.85 9.03 -32.21
CA TYR A 591 8.72 10.10 -31.75
C TYR A 591 9.95 9.55 -31.01
N ALA A 592 11.01 10.36 -30.97
CA ALA A 592 12.19 10.06 -30.17
C ALA A 592 12.49 11.18 -29.18
N PHE A 593 13.03 10.79 -28.02
CA PHE A 593 13.55 11.70 -27.00
C PHE A 593 15.01 11.42 -26.73
N ALA A 594 15.73 12.47 -26.33
CA ALA A 594 16.98 12.35 -25.59
C ALA A 594 16.93 13.30 -24.40
N CYS A 595 17.25 12.84 -23.21
CA CYS A 595 17.32 13.68 -22.02
C CYS A 595 18.67 13.52 -21.31
N ALA A 596 19.18 14.64 -20.77
CA ALA A 596 20.33 14.68 -19.89
C ALA A 596 19.86 15.08 -18.50
N ILE A 597 20.18 14.26 -17.50
CA ILE A 597 19.80 14.43 -16.11
C ILE A 597 21.07 14.65 -15.30
N PRO A 598 21.29 15.83 -14.71
CA PRO A 598 22.47 16.09 -13.89
C PRO A 598 22.55 15.15 -12.68
N TRP A 599 23.74 14.64 -12.37
CA TRP A 599 23.94 13.80 -11.20
C TRP A 599 23.59 14.51 -9.89
N GLU A 600 23.84 15.83 -9.81
CA GLU A 600 23.46 16.65 -8.65
C GLU A 600 21.96 16.67 -8.36
N GLU A 601 21.11 16.47 -9.38
CA GLU A 601 19.67 16.35 -9.24
C GLU A 601 19.21 14.96 -8.77
N LEU A 602 20.02 13.93 -9.05
CA LEU A 602 19.68 12.53 -8.74
C LEU A 602 20.30 12.03 -7.43
N CYS A 603 21.45 12.56 -7.03
CA CYS A 603 22.24 12.06 -5.92
C CYS A 603 22.50 13.16 -4.90
N GLN A 604 22.35 12.85 -3.61
CA GLN A 604 22.65 13.80 -2.53
C GLN A 604 24.16 13.99 -2.26
N ASP A 605 24.96 12.97 -2.61
CA ASP A 605 26.41 12.99 -2.51
C ASP A 605 26.98 13.20 -3.91
N ASP A 606 28.13 13.89 -4.05
CA ASP A 606 28.78 14.25 -5.33
C ASP A 606 29.21 13.04 -6.21
N ASP A 607 28.99 11.81 -5.76
CA ASP A 607 29.39 10.59 -6.46
C ASP A 607 28.22 9.92 -7.17
N SER A 608 28.29 9.72 -8.48
CA SER A 608 27.35 8.90 -9.24
C SER A 608 27.34 7.45 -8.72
N PRO A 609 26.17 6.81 -8.59
CA PRO A 609 26.08 5.43 -8.10
C PRO A 609 26.71 4.46 -9.11
N SER A 610 27.39 3.42 -8.62
CA SER A 610 27.87 2.33 -9.50
C SER A 610 26.74 1.46 -10.05
N VAL A 611 25.61 1.43 -9.35
CA VAL A 611 24.38 0.74 -9.74
C VAL A 611 23.18 1.54 -9.23
N ALA A 612 22.18 1.73 -10.08
CA ALA A 612 20.89 2.32 -9.73
C ALA A 612 19.74 1.35 -10.03
N GLY A 613 18.61 1.50 -9.36
CA GLY A 613 17.35 0.91 -9.80
C GLY A 613 16.85 1.69 -11.01
N PHE A 614 16.37 0.99 -12.04
CA PHE A 614 15.93 1.61 -13.28
C PHE A 614 14.74 0.88 -13.88
N ASP A 615 13.75 1.62 -14.30
CA ASP A 615 12.72 1.13 -15.22
C ASP A 615 12.32 2.24 -16.17
N ILE A 616 11.91 1.86 -17.35
CA ILE A 616 11.42 2.78 -18.37
C ILE A 616 10.16 2.18 -18.99
N GLY A 617 9.16 2.99 -19.24
CA GLY A 617 7.90 2.51 -19.75
C GLY A 617 7.18 3.57 -20.58
N LEU A 618 6.31 3.08 -21.46
CA LEU A 618 5.47 3.89 -22.34
C LEU A 618 4.02 3.77 -21.90
N ARG A 619 3.34 4.89 -21.70
CA ARG A 619 1.89 4.91 -21.50
C ARG A 619 1.18 4.97 -22.83
N CYS A 620 0.31 3.99 -23.09
CA CYS A 620 -0.55 3.96 -24.27
C CYS A 620 -2.02 4.07 -23.84
N GLN A 621 -2.83 4.70 -24.66
CA GLN A 621 -4.28 4.70 -24.50
C GLN A 621 -4.92 4.08 -25.75
N VAL A 622 -5.71 3.03 -25.55
CA VAL A 622 -6.46 2.37 -26.61
C VAL A 622 -7.93 2.40 -26.24
N GLY A 623 -8.69 3.24 -26.93
CA GLY A 623 -10.07 3.55 -26.57
C GLY A 623 -10.15 4.19 -25.18
N GLU A 624 -10.91 3.59 -24.27
CA GLU A 624 -11.03 4.07 -22.86
C GLU A 624 -9.98 3.49 -21.91
N LYS A 625 -9.09 2.61 -22.37
CA LYS A 625 -8.13 1.88 -21.54
C LYS A 625 -6.75 2.51 -21.62
N LYS A 626 -6.10 2.67 -20.44
CA LYS A 626 -4.70 3.11 -20.31
C LYS A 626 -3.82 1.91 -19.97
N VAL A 627 -2.75 1.71 -20.72
CA VAL A 627 -1.79 0.60 -20.56
C VAL A 627 -0.40 1.21 -20.33
N LEU A 628 0.39 0.62 -19.46
CA LEU A 628 1.81 0.92 -19.29
C LEU A 628 2.63 -0.27 -19.82
N LEU A 629 3.41 -0.03 -20.85
CA LEU A 629 4.43 -0.95 -21.33
C LEU A 629 5.72 -0.58 -20.62
N ASN A 630 6.31 -1.47 -19.85
CA ASN A 630 7.57 -1.20 -19.17
C ASN A 630 8.64 -2.25 -19.48
N TRP A 631 9.89 -1.82 -19.48
CA TRP A 631 11.03 -2.65 -19.81
C TRP A 631 11.15 -3.90 -18.94
N THR A 632 10.97 -3.78 -17.63
CA THR A 632 11.06 -4.93 -16.73
C THR A 632 9.90 -5.91 -16.86
N GLY A 633 8.78 -5.51 -17.47
CA GLY A 633 7.56 -6.32 -17.57
C GLY A 633 6.93 -6.66 -16.21
N ARG A 634 7.40 -6.07 -15.10
CA ARG A 634 6.91 -6.33 -13.75
C ARG A 634 5.72 -5.44 -13.43
N PRO A 635 4.56 -6.01 -13.03
CA PRO A 635 3.40 -5.21 -12.65
C PRO A 635 3.70 -4.31 -11.45
N GLY A 636 3.32 -3.03 -11.54
CA GLY A 636 3.36 -2.11 -10.40
C GLY A 636 4.63 -1.28 -10.29
N GLY A 637 5.57 -1.31 -11.26
CA GLY A 637 6.77 -0.47 -11.26
C GLY A 637 6.48 1.02 -11.13
N ASP A 638 5.33 1.48 -11.65
CA ASP A 638 4.86 2.86 -11.47
C ASP A 638 4.44 3.22 -10.03
N LYS A 639 4.36 2.24 -9.15
CA LYS A 639 3.92 2.37 -7.74
C LYS A 639 4.91 1.79 -6.74
N ASP A 640 5.84 0.96 -7.20
CA ASP A 640 6.72 0.17 -6.33
C ASP A 640 8.12 0.02 -6.93
N PRO A 641 9.13 0.77 -6.43
CA PRO A 641 10.51 0.70 -6.90
C PRO A 641 11.15 -0.69 -6.80
N SER A 642 10.60 -1.60 -5.99
CA SER A 642 11.11 -2.97 -5.89
C SER A 642 10.98 -3.76 -7.19
N ALA A 643 10.15 -3.28 -8.12
CA ALA A 643 9.97 -3.86 -9.45
C ALA A 643 11.03 -3.41 -10.47
N PHE A 644 11.85 -2.41 -10.15
CA PHE A 644 12.87 -1.89 -11.07
C PHE A 644 13.94 -2.94 -11.40
N GLY A 645 14.44 -2.90 -12.63
CA GLY A 645 15.69 -3.54 -13.01
C GLY A 645 16.90 -2.79 -12.47
N LYS A 646 18.08 -3.13 -12.95
CA LYS A 646 19.33 -2.50 -12.51
C LYS A 646 20.01 -1.79 -13.68
N LEU A 647 20.41 -0.54 -13.44
CA LEU A 647 21.27 0.24 -14.30
C LEU A 647 22.69 0.20 -13.70
N ALA A 648 23.62 -0.40 -14.39
CA ALA A 648 25.01 -0.47 -13.97
C ALA A 648 25.85 0.52 -14.79
N MET A 649 26.60 1.38 -14.10
CA MET A 649 27.59 2.30 -14.73
C MET A 649 28.87 1.49 -15.02
N VAL A 650 29.28 1.37 -16.30
CA VAL A 650 30.39 0.54 -16.79
C VAL A 650 31.43 1.32 -17.59
#